data_4abfd51e324d9406c03c5ef1c8da53b9
#
_entry.id   4abfd51e324d9406c03c5ef1c8da53b9
#
_cell.length_a   1.000
_cell.length_b   1.000
_cell.length_c   1.000
_cell.angle_alpha   90.00
_cell.angle_beta   90.00
_cell.angle_gamma   90.00
#
_symmetry.space_group_name_H-M   'P 1'
#
loop_
_entity.id
_entity.type
_entity.pdbx_description
1 polymer ?
#
loop_
_entity_poly.entity_id
_entity_poly.type
_entity_poly.pdbx_seq_one_letter_code
_entity_poly.pdbx_strand_id
1 'polypeptide(L)'
;VSFGFPVILKAAAGGGGRGMRRCDTEAEVKEAFNLVKGEAKKAFNNDDIFIEKFLVNPKHIEVQILADKYGNIVHLGERDCSLQRRFQKVVEYAPAFSVPEKTREALQKDAVKIAKQVGYISAGTVEFLVDNEGNHYFIEMNPRIQVEHTVSEMVTGVDIVRAQILIAEGHPLSHEMIGISSQDDVHVTGYAIQCRVTTEDPTNNFAPDTGKITAYRTCGGFGVRVDSACSGVGYVISPYYDSLLVKITTCDISFPAVVKKARRALAEVHVRGVKTNIPFIEKILYHPTFEAGLCSTKFIDETPELFEIQESRDRATRVLRYIANIQVAQPYLKREIRDLPRFPEPTGEMGPGLKPILDKQGPVALSKHVLDEKKLLITDTTMRDAHQSLLSTRMRTRDMLKGAEGTAEILADAFSLEMWGGATFDTAFRFLFEDPWERLEKLREKIPNIPFQMLLRGANAVGYTNYPDNVIRKFVEESAKAGIDIFRVFDSLNWIPGMEVAMDEVIKQGKFCEATICYTGDILDPKNDKFTLQYYVDMAKELEKRGAHMIAIKDMSGLLKPYAGKALVTALKNEVGLPIHLHTHDTTSNQIAMYLMAAEAGVDVVDVAISPLSALTSQPSMNALVAALQGQERDTGLDLDRLQQLTDYWEDVRRRYKRFDAGL
;
A
#
# COMPACT_ATOMS: atom_id res chain seq x y z
N VAL A 1 56.72 7.49 -27.33
CA VAL A 1 55.31 7.92 -27.43
C VAL A 1 55.31 9.43 -27.69
N SER A 2 54.92 9.85 -28.88
CA SER A 2 55.03 11.26 -29.33
C SER A 2 54.06 12.22 -28.59
N PHE A 3 53.03 11.70 -27.95
CA PHE A 3 52.00 12.46 -27.26
C PHE A 3 52.10 12.45 -25.72
N GLY A 4 53.24 11.97 -25.19
CA GLY A 4 53.55 12.00 -23.76
C GLY A 4 52.77 10.99 -22.91
N PHE A 5 53.01 11.02 -21.57
CA PHE A 5 52.34 10.20 -20.58
C PHE A 5 51.27 11.04 -19.83
N PRO A 6 50.28 10.40 -19.20
CA PRO A 6 50.03 8.95 -19.15
C PRO A 6 49.44 8.39 -20.46
N VAL A 7 49.62 7.06 -20.64
CA VAL A 7 49.06 6.32 -21.78
C VAL A 7 48.22 5.14 -21.29
N ILE A 8 47.40 4.59 -22.16
CA ILE A 8 46.65 3.37 -21.91
C ILE A 8 46.92 2.33 -22.99
N LEU A 9 47.23 1.12 -22.56
CA LEU A 9 47.28 -0.06 -23.41
C LEU A 9 45.89 -0.65 -23.55
N LYS A 10 45.49 -0.97 -24.78
CA LYS A 10 44.18 -1.58 -25.06
C LYS A 10 44.34 -2.78 -25.97
N ALA A 11 43.60 -3.87 -25.66
CA ALA A 11 43.44 -4.99 -26.57
C ALA A 11 42.55 -4.59 -27.76
N ALA A 12 42.98 -4.87 -29.00
CA ALA A 12 42.27 -4.49 -30.21
C ALA A 12 40.85 -5.12 -30.32
N ALA A 13 40.68 -6.32 -29.78
CA ALA A 13 39.38 -7.02 -29.69
C ALA A 13 38.68 -6.83 -28.34
N GLY A 14 39.22 -5.97 -27.45
CA GLY A 14 38.68 -5.71 -26.11
C GLY A 14 37.51 -4.75 -26.14
N GLY A 15 36.62 -4.89 -25.15
CA GLY A 15 35.48 -3.99 -24.93
C GLY A 15 35.05 -4.00 -23.47
N GLY A 16 34.26 -2.97 -23.06
CA GLY A 16 33.71 -2.88 -21.69
C GLY A 16 34.78 -2.79 -20.58
N GLY A 17 35.94 -2.19 -20.85
CA GLY A 17 37.00 -2.00 -19.85
C GLY A 17 37.95 -3.21 -19.64
N ARG A 18 37.73 -4.31 -20.33
CA ARG A 18 38.58 -5.50 -20.25
C ARG A 18 39.78 -5.39 -21.21
N GLY A 19 40.98 -5.84 -20.74
CA GLY A 19 42.20 -5.78 -21.54
C GLY A 19 42.73 -4.35 -21.70
N MET A 20 42.53 -3.47 -20.70
CA MET A 20 43.02 -2.10 -20.66
C MET A 20 43.90 -1.88 -19.43
N ARG A 21 45.02 -1.17 -19.60
CA ARG A 21 45.92 -0.80 -18.50
C ARG A 21 46.54 0.57 -18.70
N ARG A 22 46.36 1.45 -17.72
CA ARG A 22 47.01 2.76 -17.65
C ARG A 22 48.51 2.56 -17.28
N CYS A 23 49.35 3.36 -17.93
CA CYS A 23 50.80 3.43 -17.65
C CYS A 23 51.19 4.89 -17.57
N ASP A 24 51.82 5.27 -16.49
CA ASP A 24 52.29 6.64 -16.23
C ASP A 24 53.74 6.85 -16.68
N THR A 25 54.48 5.76 -16.95
CA THR A 25 55.88 5.78 -17.38
C THR A 25 56.18 4.75 -18.48
N GLU A 26 57.30 4.95 -19.21
CA GLU A 26 57.75 4.01 -20.22
C GLU A 26 58.07 2.61 -19.65
N ALA A 27 58.60 2.58 -18.42
CA ALA A 27 58.92 1.32 -17.75
C ALA A 27 57.63 0.49 -17.51
N GLU A 28 56.56 1.14 -17.05
CA GLU A 28 55.25 0.51 -16.85
C GLU A 28 54.66 -0.01 -18.14
N VAL A 29 54.83 0.70 -19.26
CA VAL A 29 54.36 0.21 -20.57
C VAL A 29 55.02 -1.10 -20.94
N LYS A 30 56.34 -1.23 -20.73
CA LYS A 30 57.09 -2.46 -21.04
C LYS A 30 56.65 -3.63 -20.17
N GLU A 31 56.39 -3.38 -18.90
CA GLU A 31 55.91 -4.40 -17.96
C GLU A 31 54.46 -4.82 -18.27
N ALA A 32 53.55 -3.84 -18.45
CA ALA A 32 52.16 -4.06 -18.69
C ALA A 32 51.87 -4.70 -20.04
N PHE A 33 52.69 -4.46 -21.06
CA PHE A 33 52.48 -4.94 -22.43
C PHE A 33 52.27 -6.47 -22.50
N ASN A 34 53.17 -7.23 -21.90
CA ASN A 34 53.08 -8.69 -21.91
C ASN A 34 51.91 -9.23 -21.11
N LEU A 35 51.54 -8.54 -20.03
CA LEU A 35 50.35 -8.90 -19.21
C LEU A 35 49.05 -8.68 -19.99
N VAL A 36 48.89 -7.49 -20.59
CA VAL A 36 47.67 -7.14 -21.38
C VAL A 36 47.59 -8.05 -22.61
N LYS A 37 48.69 -8.38 -23.25
CA LYS A 37 48.76 -9.31 -24.37
C LYS A 37 48.28 -10.72 -23.98
N GLY A 38 48.76 -11.21 -22.83
CA GLY A 38 48.31 -12.52 -22.30
C GLY A 38 46.81 -12.55 -21.92
N GLU A 39 46.31 -11.48 -21.31
CA GLU A 39 44.88 -11.31 -20.98
C GLU A 39 44.01 -11.25 -22.24
N ALA A 40 44.42 -10.46 -23.25
CA ALA A 40 43.74 -10.30 -24.51
C ALA A 40 43.65 -11.64 -25.28
N LYS A 41 44.74 -12.40 -25.34
CA LYS A 41 44.77 -13.72 -25.95
C LYS A 41 43.78 -14.70 -25.30
N LYS A 42 43.72 -14.70 -23.96
CA LYS A 42 42.82 -15.57 -23.20
C LYS A 42 41.35 -15.17 -23.33
N ALA A 43 41.08 -13.87 -23.30
CA ALA A 43 39.70 -13.36 -23.27
C ALA A 43 39.06 -13.25 -24.67
N PHE A 44 39.84 -12.92 -25.71
CA PHE A 44 39.34 -12.56 -27.02
C PHE A 44 39.94 -13.40 -28.16
N ASN A 45 40.84 -14.31 -27.85
CA ASN A 45 41.63 -15.10 -28.83
C ASN A 45 42.43 -14.21 -29.85
N ASN A 46 42.64 -12.95 -29.50
CA ASN A 46 43.42 -11.97 -30.25
C ASN A 46 44.37 -11.27 -29.27
N ASP A 47 45.63 -11.12 -29.64
CA ASP A 47 46.68 -10.54 -28.83
C ASP A 47 47.20 -9.19 -29.36
N ASP A 48 46.52 -8.61 -30.33
CA ASP A 48 46.84 -7.28 -30.84
C ASP A 48 46.53 -6.22 -29.78
N ILE A 49 47.48 -5.32 -29.55
CA ILE A 49 47.39 -4.22 -28.60
C ILE A 49 47.77 -2.92 -29.28
N PHE A 50 47.04 -1.88 -28.93
CA PHE A 50 47.41 -0.52 -29.31
C PHE A 50 47.52 0.39 -28.09
N ILE A 51 48.18 1.54 -28.29
CA ILE A 51 48.44 2.53 -27.24
C ILE A 51 47.73 3.80 -27.59
N GLU A 52 46.97 4.34 -26.61
CA GLU A 52 46.34 5.64 -26.72
C GLU A 52 46.81 6.59 -25.62
N LYS A 53 46.66 7.90 -25.84
CA LYS A 53 46.85 8.89 -24.81
C LYS A 53 45.78 8.69 -23.74
N PHE A 54 46.18 8.65 -22.48
CA PHE A 54 45.20 8.62 -21.38
C PHE A 54 44.83 10.05 -20.99
N LEU A 55 43.52 10.36 -21.01
CA LEU A 55 43.02 11.65 -20.59
C LEU A 55 42.73 11.63 -19.08
N VAL A 56 43.20 12.65 -18.38
CA VAL A 56 43.04 12.77 -16.93
C VAL A 56 41.72 13.49 -16.64
N ASN A 57 40.86 12.85 -15.84
CA ASN A 57 39.55 13.37 -15.41
C ASN A 57 38.68 13.94 -16.55
N PRO A 58 38.53 13.25 -17.68
CA PRO A 58 37.67 13.74 -18.76
C PRO A 58 36.21 13.57 -18.39
N LYS A 59 35.34 14.27 -19.13
CA LYS A 59 33.93 13.93 -19.24
C LYS A 59 33.70 12.87 -20.32
N HIS A 60 32.76 11.98 -20.07
CA HIS A 60 32.28 11.01 -21.07
C HIS A 60 30.98 11.53 -21.68
N ILE A 61 31.03 12.01 -22.90
CA ILE A 61 29.91 12.58 -23.61
C ILE A 61 29.61 11.71 -24.84
N GLU A 62 28.36 11.44 -25.07
CA GLU A 62 27.94 10.61 -26.19
C GLU A 62 26.80 11.27 -26.98
N VAL A 63 26.77 11.04 -28.28
CA VAL A 63 25.79 11.59 -29.19
C VAL A 63 24.89 10.47 -29.75
N GLN A 64 23.58 10.61 -29.55
CA GLN A 64 22.59 9.68 -30.11
C GLN A 64 22.39 9.93 -31.58
N ILE A 65 22.62 8.95 -32.42
CA ILE A 65 22.36 8.96 -33.85
C ILE A 65 21.12 8.18 -34.20
N LEU A 66 20.37 8.67 -35.14
CA LEU A 66 19.28 7.96 -35.81
C LEU A 66 19.42 8.16 -37.33
N ALA A 67 19.39 7.07 -38.10
CA ALA A 67 19.64 7.08 -39.52
C ALA A 67 18.73 6.09 -40.25
N ASP A 68 18.25 6.45 -41.44
CA ASP A 68 17.49 5.56 -42.31
C ASP A 68 18.33 5.02 -43.50
N LYS A 69 17.73 4.11 -44.23
CA LYS A 69 18.37 3.52 -45.43
C LYS A 69 18.45 4.45 -46.67
N TYR A 70 17.86 5.63 -46.57
CA TYR A 70 17.83 6.61 -47.68
C TYR A 70 18.93 7.67 -47.52
N GLY A 71 19.77 7.55 -46.48
CA GLY A 71 20.88 8.46 -46.24
C GLY A 71 20.53 9.66 -45.36
N ASN A 72 19.31 9.70 -44.81
CA ASN A 72 18.96 10.71 -43.81
C ASN A 72 19.56 10.33 -42.47
N ILE A 73 20.31 11.22 -41.86
CA ILE A 73 20.99 11.01 -40.58
C ILE A 73 20.78 12.26 -39.73
N VAL A 74 20.30 12.06 -38.52
CA VAL A 74 20.15 13.11 -37.51
C VAL A 74 20.79 12.70 -36.20
N HIS A 75 21.13 13.67 -35.35
CA HIS A 75 21.45 13.43 -33.96
C HIS A 75 20.27 13.85 -33.05
N LEU A 76 20.08 13.14 -31.95
CA LEU A 76 19.07 13.45 -30.94
C LEU A 76 19.70 14.10 -29.69
N GLY A 77 20.70 14.96 -29.90
CA GLY A 77 21.46 15.59 -28.84
C GLY A 77 22.50 14.67 -28.20
N GLU A 78 23.13 15.20 -27.18
CA GLU A 78 24.17 14.53 -26.43
C GLU A 78 23.73 14.18 -25.00
N ARG A 79 24.37 13.17 -24.43
CA ARG A 79 24.25 12.72 -23.05
C ARG A 79 25.56 12.87 -22.30
N ASP A 80 25.53 13.26 -21.05
CA ASP A 80 26.67 13.15 -20.13
C ASP A 80 26.57 11.84 -19.36
N CYS A 81 27.54 10.97 -19.57
CA CYS A 81 27.69 9.65 -18.97
C CYS A 81 28.94 9.56 -18.11
N SER A 82 29.41 10.67 -17.57
CA SER A 82 30.64 10.73 -16.76
C SER A 82 30.56 9.99 -15.44
N LEU A 83 29.34 9.83 -14.88
CA LEU A 83 29.13 9.13 -13.62
C LEU A 83 29.24 7.62 -13.79
N GLN A 84 30.46 7.13 -13.69
CA GLN A 84 30.82 5.74 -13.93
C GLN A 84 31.58 5.16 -12.73
N ARG A 85 31.35 3.88 -12.47
CA ARG A 85 32.16 3.08 -11.57
C ARG A 85 32.75 1.91 -12.33
N ARG A 86 34.11 1.78 -12.36
CA ARG A 86 34.77 0.74 -13.12
C ARG A 86 34.29 0.63 -14.58
N PHE A 87 34.12 1.79 -15.24
CA PHE A 87 33.62 1.94 -16.61
C PHE A 87 32.16 1.55 -16.82
N GLN A 88 31.39 1.29 -15.76
CA GLN A 88 29.93 1.10 -15.82
C GLN A 88 29.22 2.40 -15.45
N LYS A 89 28.36 2.88 -16.33
CA LYS A 89 27.53 4.07 -16.14
C LYS A 89 26.53 3.81 -15.01
N VAL A 90 26.33 4.79 -14.12
CA VAL A 90 25.43 4.70 -12.95
C VAL A 90 24.29 5.71 -13.04
N VAL A 91 24.62 6.94 -13.41
CA VAL A 91 23.65 8.02 -13.65
C VAL A 91 24.04 8.73 -14.93
N GLU A 92 23.09 8.92 -15.79
CA GLU A 92 23.23 9.63 -17.06
C GLU A 92 22.23 10.79 -17.15
N TYR A 93 22.61 11.86 -17.84
CA TYR A 93 21.67 12.96 -18.05
C TYR A 93 21.82 13.60 -19.44
N ALA A 94 20.77 14.24 -19.89
CA ALA A 94 20.70 15.00 -21.13
C ALA A 94 19.97 16.33 -20.89
N PRO A 95 20.37 17.41 -21.62
CA PRO A 95 21.60 17.56 -22.38
C PRO A 95 22.84 17.69 -21.49
N ALA A 96 24.04 17.57 -22.08
CA ALA A 96 25.32 17.75 -21.37
C ALA A 96 25.63 19.25 -21.13
N PHE A 97 24.79 19.92 -20.35
CA PHE A 97 24.74 21.37 -20.18
C PHE A 97 26.02 22.01 -19.66
N SER A 98 26.84 21.25 -18.94
CA SER A 98 28.12 21.74 -18.39
C SER A 98 29.25 21.73 -19.41
N VAL A 99 29.05 21.12 -20.59
CA VAL A 99 29.98 21.19 -21.71
C VAL A 99 29.68 22.46 -22.52
N PRO A 100 30.71 23.27 -22.90
CA PRO A 100 30.49 24.47 -23.69
C PRO A 100 29.72 24.19 -24.97
N GLU A 101 28.80 25.08 -25.33
CA GLU A 101 27.92 24.93 -26.50
C GLU A 101 28.70 24.65 -27.79
N LYS A 102 29.78 25.40 -28.03
CA LYS A 102 30.65 25.21 -29.18
C LYS A 102 31.22 23.79 -29.26
N THR A 103 31.59 23.20 -28.10
CA THR A 103 32.06 21.80 -28.02
C THR A 103 30.93 20.83 -28.30
N ARG A 104 29.73 21.07 -27.76
CA ARG A 104 28.55 20.23 -27.99
C ARG A 104 28.17 20.19 -29.47
N GLU A 105 28.13 21.35 -30.15
CA GLU A 105 27.89 21.43 -31.59
C GLU A 105 28.97 20.70 -32.41
N ALA A 106 30.22 20.79 -32.01
CA ALA A 106 31.32 20.06 -32.67
C ALA A 106 31.19 18.53 -32.50
N LEU A 107 30.84 18.07 -31.30
CA LEU A 107 30.58 16.64 -31.03
C LEU A 107 29.41 16.12 -31.89
N GLN A 108 28.30 16.83 -31.94
CA GLN A 108 27.12 16.47 -32.71
C GLN A 108 27.45 16.39 -34.22
N LYS A 109 28.17 17.38 -34.73
CA LYS A 109 28.60 17.43 -36.14
C LYS A 109 29.55 16.27 -36.49
N ASP A 110 30.53 15.98 -35.63
CA ASP A 110 31.46 14.89 -35.87
C ASP A 110 30.79 13.52 -35.76
N ALA A 111 29.83 13.34 -34.85
CA ALA A 111 29.07 12.11 -34.71
C ALA A 111 28.24 11.84 -35.99
N VAL A 112 27.55 12.85 -36.54
CA VAL A 112 26.82 12.73 -37.81
C VAL A 112 27.77 12.45 -38.96
N LYS A 113 28.97 13.08 -38.99
CA LYS A 113 29.98 12.86 -40.02
C LYS A 113 30.50 11.42 -39.96
N ILE A 114 30.78 10.88 -38.79
CA ILE A 114 31.20 9.48 -38.61
C ILE A 114 30.14 8.52 -39.11
N ALA A 115 28.89 8.71 -38.67
CA ALA A 115 27.76 7.87 -39.08
C ALA A 115 27.54 7.91 -40.62
N LYS A 116 27.70 9.08 -41.22
CA LYS A 116 27.56 9.27 -42.66
C LYS A 116 28.68 8.57 -43.41
N GLN A 117 29.94 8.64 -42.92
CA GLN A 117 31.08 8.04 -43.57
C GLN A 117 30.98 6.51 -43.64
N VAL A 118 30.37 5.88 -42.64
CA VAL A 118 30.19 4.41 -42.62
C VAL A 118 28.88 3.93 -43.18
N GLY A 119 28.02 4.86 -43.68
CA GLY A 119 26.70 4.51 -44.20
C GLY A 119 25.78 3.91 -43.15
N TYR A 120 25.79 4.47 -41.95
CA TYR A 120 25.08 3.91 -40.80
C TYR A 120 23.56 3.92 -40.96
N ILE A 121 22.89 2.86 -40.50
CA ILE A 121 21.43 2.73 -40.53
C ILE A 121 20.96 2.30 -39.12
N SER A 122 19.81 2.83 -38.68
CA SER A 122 19.16 2.58 -37.39
C SER A 122 19.67 3.49 -36.28
N ALA A 123 19.41 3.12 -35.02
CA ALA A 123 19.86 3.87 -33.85
C ALA A 123 21.29 3.45 -33.45
N GLY A 124 22.15 4.42 -33.24
CA GLY A 124 23.52 4.20 -32.80
C GLY A 124 24.00 5.35 -31.90
N THR A 125 25.09 5.15 -31.22
CA THR A 125 25.66 6.14 -30.33
C THR A 125 27.14 6.29 -30.59
N VAL A 126 27.60 7.54 -30.75
CA VAL A 126 29.03 7.86 -30.87
C VAL A 126 29.51 8.43 -29.53
N GLU A 127 30.51 7.79 -28.95
CA GLU A 127 31.09 8.14 -27.65
C GLU A 127 32.36 8.95 -27.76
N PHE A 128 32.49 9.97 -26.92
CA PHE A 128 33.64 10.87 -26.87
C PHE A 128 34.09 11.10 -25.43
N LEU A 129 35.38 11.37 -25.27
CA LEU A 129 35.94 12.01 -24.06
C LEU A 129 36.13 13.50 -24.33
N VAL A 130 35.74 14.31 -23.36
CA VAL A 130 35.96 15.77 -23.38
C VAL A 130 36.90 16.14 -22.25
N ASP A 131 38.02 16.80 -22.58
CA ASP A 131 38.95 17.28 -21.58
C ASP A 131 38.49 18.62 -20.92
N ASN A 132 39.22 19.08 -19.93
CA ASN A 132 38.91 20.31 -19.22
C ASN A 132 39.08 21.59 -20.07
N GLU A 133 39.75 21.49 -21.21
CA GLU A 133 39.95 22.57 -22.17
C GLU A 133 38.85 22.63 -23.22
N GLY A 134 37.95 21.63 -23.22
CA GLY A 134 36.81 21.52 -24.17
C GLY A 134 37.19 20.81 -25.46
N ASN A 135 38.38 20.21 -25.57
CA ASN A 135 38.73 19.36 -26.71
C ASN A 135 38.01 18.01 -26.57
N HIS A 136 37.54 17.45 -27.67
CA HIS A 136 36.89 16.17 -27.70
C HIS A 136 37.65 15.14 -28.49
N TYR A 137 37.55 13.89 -28.05
CA TYR A 137 38.28 12.76 -28.61
C TYR A 137 37.30 11.60 -28.81
N PHE A 138 37.23 11.06 -30.01
CA PHE A 138 36.43 9.89 -30.33
C PHE A 138 36.92 8.65 -29.59
N ILE A 139 36.00 7.87 -29.02
CA ILE A 139 36.31 6.59 -28.39
C ILE A 139 35.84 5.43 -29.27
N GLU A 140 34.53 5.35 -29.46
CA GLU A 140 33.90 4.25 -30.19
C GLU A 140 32.50 4.65 -30.70
N MET A 141 31.96 3.84 -31.62
CA MET A 141 30.55 3.89 -31.98
C MET A 141 29.88 2.60 -31.58
N ASN A 142 28.79 2.69 -30.82
CA ASN A 142 27.96 1.57 -30.47
C ASN A 142 26.81 1.42 -31.48
N PRO A 143 26.83 0.39 -32.37
CA PRO A 143 25.84 0.20 -33.43
C PRO A 143 24.58 -0.50 -32.90
N ARG A 144 23.99 0.03 -31.86
CA ARG A 144 22.82 -0.49 -31.18
C ARG A 144 22.21 0.58 -30.30
N ILE A 145 20.98 0.31 -29.83
CA ILE A 145 20.38 1.08 -28.73
C ILE A 145 21.19 0.86 -27.45
N GLN A 146 21.28 1.85 -26.60
CA GLN A 146 21.96 1.79 -25.32
C GLN A 146 20.96 1.90 -24.15
N VAL A 147 21.39 1.50 -22.93
CA VAL A 147 20.56 1.53 -21.71
C VAL A 147 20.03 2.94 -21.43
N GLU A 148 20.86 3.96 -21.69
CA GLU A 148 20.65 5.37 -21.42
C GLU A 148 19.84 6.12 -22.49
N HIS A 149 19.35 5.45 -23.53
CA HIS A 149 18.54 6.09 -24.58
C HIS A 149 17.34 6.88 -24.05
N THR A 150 16.83 6.49 -22.90
CA THR A 150 15.64 7.08 -22.30
C THR A 150 15.76 8.57 -22.01
N VAL A 151 16.98 9.08 -21.66
CA VAL A 151 17.17 10.52 -21.42
C VAL A 151 17.06 11.31 -22.73
N SER A 152 17.55 10.76 -23.85
CA SER A 152 17.36 11.39 -25.17
C SER A 152 15.89 11.39 -25.59
N GLU A 153 15.18 10.29 -25.39
CA GLU A 153 13.75 10.21 -25.68
C GLU A 153 12.93 11.22 -24.86
N MET A 154 13.27 11.37 -23.56
CA MET A 154 12.54 12.28 -22.68
C MET A 154 12.76 13.76 -23.02
N VAL A 155 13.93 14.16 -23.54
CA VAL A 155 14.19 15.56 -23.89
C VAL A 155 13.83 15.91 -25.33
N THR A 156 13.72 14.91 -26.23
CA THR A 156 13.39 15.14 -27.65
C THR A 156 11.96 14.76 -27.99
N GLY A 157 11.31 13.89 -27.20
CA GLY A 157 10.01 13.32 -27.55
C GLY A 157 10.06 12.24 -28.64
N VAL A 158 11.25 11.88 -29.13
CA VAL A 158 11.44 10.87 -30.20
C VAL A 158 11.49 9.47 -29.57
N ASP A 159 10.57 8.58 -29.96
CA ASP A 159 10.58 7.17 -29.59
C ASP A 159 11.60 6.41 -30.46
N ILE A 160 12.80 6.22 -29.93
CA ILE A 160 13.92 5.61 -30.66
C ILE A 160 13.64 4.15 -31.00
N VAL A 161 12.99 3.40 -30.12
CA VAL A 161 12.67 1.99 -30.35
C VAL A 161 11.64 1.84 -31.47
N ARG A 162 10.61 2.66 -31.47
CA ARG A 162 9.63 2.72 -32.56
C ARG A 162 10.31 3.09 -33.88
N ALA A 163 11.18 4.10 -33.83
CA ALA A 163 11.94 4.51 -35.04
C ALA A 163 12.81 3.36 -35.58
N GLN A 164 13.47 2.57 -34.70
CA GLN A 164 14.24 1.41 -35.14
C GLN A 164 13.36 0.38 -35.89
N ILE A 165 12.17 0.09 -35.37
CA ILE A 165 11.23 -0.86 -36.00
C ILE A 165 10.81 -0.33 -37.41
N LEU A 166 10.38 0.92 -37.48
CA LEU A 166 9.91 1.52 -38.70
C LEU A 166 11.05 1.62 -39.77
N ILE A 167 12.27 1.96 -39.34
CA ILE A 167 13.45 1.98 -40.23
C ILE A 167 13.74 0.56 -40.74
N ALA A 168 13.64 -0.46 -39.91
CA ALA A 168 13.81 -1.86 -40.30
C ALA A 168 12.74 -2.32 -41.32
N GLU A 169 11.50 -1.88 -41.12
CA GLU A 169 10.41 -2.08 -42.08
C GLU A 169 10.62 -1.31 -43.39
N GLY A 170 11.57 -0.38 -43.43
CA GLY A 170 11.96 0.34 -44.61
C GLY A 170 11.38 1.73 -44.74
N HIS A 171 10.82 2.28 -43.71
CA HIS A 171 10.31 3.65 -43.70
C HIS A 171 11.44 4.69 -43.54
N PRO A 172 11.31 5.89 -44.12
CA PRO A 172 12.23 7.00 -43.92
C PRO A 172 12.03 7.65 -42.53
N LEU A 173 12.98 8.45 -42.07
CA LEU A 173 12.86 9.26 -40.86
C LEU A 173 11.67 10.23 -40.91
N SER A 174 11.27 10.66 -42.12
CA SER A 174 10.10 11.52 -42.34
C SER A 174 8.74 10.82 -42.26
N HIS A 175 8.72 9.49 -41.97
CA HIS A 175 7.47 8.77 -41.76
C HIS A 175 6.68 9.41 -40.59
N GLU A 176 5.35 9.52 -40.75
CA GLU A 176 4.46 10.27 -39.85
C GLU A 176 4.61 9.90 -38.36
N MET A 177 4.92 8.63 -38.04
CA MET A 177 5.12 8.15 -36.68
C MET A 177 6.53 8.40 -36.13
N ILE A 178 7.49 8.85 -36.95
CA ILE A 178 8.83 9.29 -36.53
C ILE A 178 8.87 10.82 -36.55
N GLY A 179 8.38 11.43 -37.64
CA GLY A 179 8.15 12.87 -37.76
C GLY A 179 9.42 13.70 -37.93
N ILE A 180 10.53 13.13 -38.43
CA ILE A 180 11.81 13.83 -38.58
C ILE A 180 12.14 13.96 -40.07
N SER A 181 11.94 15.13 -40.66
CA SER A 181 12.28 15.43 -42.07
C SER A 181 13.70 15.99 -42.18
N SER A 182 14.15 16.70 -41.17
CA SER A 182 15.50 17.30 -41.10
C SER A 182 16.00 17.37 -39.66
N GLN A 183 17.27 17.76 -39.45
CA GLN A 183 17.81 18.03 -38.11
C GLN A 183 17.02 19.11 -37.36
N ASP A 184 16.42 20.05 -38.06
CA ASP A 184 15.67 21.15 -37.44
C ASP A 184 14.37 20.71 -36.79
N ASP A 185 13.89 19.51 -37.08
CA ASP A 185 12.70 18.92 -36.42
C ASP A 185 13.03 18.31 -35.05
N VAL A 186 14.32 18.17 -34.73
CA VAL A 186 14.76 17.63 -33.45
C VAL A 186 14.98 18.75 -32.46
N HIS A 187 14.07 18.87 -31.51
CA HIS A 187 14.12 19.89 -30.48
C HIS A 187 14.46 19.25 -29.12
N VAL A 188 15.51 19.74 -28.46
CA VAL A 188 15.84 19.35 -27.09
C VAL A 188 15.15 20.29 -26.12
N THR A 189 14.23 19.75 -25.28
CA THR A 189 13.44 20.52 -24.33
C THR A 189 13.67 20.04 -22.90
N GLY A 190 14.09 20.97 -22.03
CA GLY A 190 14.32 20.66 -20.61
C GLY A 190 15.54 19.76 -20.37
N TYR A 191 15.48 19.00 -19.28
CA TYR A 191 16.56 18.12 -18.80
C TYR A 191 15.98 16.77 -18.39
N ALA A 192 16.74 15.71 -18.62
CA ALA A 192 16.39 14.39 -18.14
C ALA A 192 17.56 13.74 -17.40
N ILE A 193 17.27 12.97 -16.36
CA ILE A 193 18.25 12.17 -15.60
C ILE A 193 17.74 10.73 -15.57
N GLN A 194 18.61 9.78 -15.93
CA GLN A 194 18.40 8.35 -15.73
C GLN A 194 19.26 7.83 -14.58
N CYS A 195 18.64 7.07 -13.68
CA CYS A 195 19.33 6.35 -12.61
C CYS A 195 19.22 4.84 -12.87
N ARG A 196 20.36 4.14 -12.90
CA ARG A 196 20.39 2.68 -13.01
C ARG A 196 20.31 2.06 -11.63
N VAL A 197 19.16 1.54 -11.26
CA VAL A 197 18.98 0.80 -10.02
C VAL A 197 19.38 -0.65 -10.25
N THR A 198 20.43 -1.08 -9.53
CA THR A 198 20.99 -2.43 -9.62
C THR A 198 20.82 -3.19 -8.31
N THR A 199 20.78 -4.53 -8.39
CA THR A 199 20.77 -5.42 -7.21
C THR A 199 22.19 -5.70 -6.75
N GLU A 200 22.86 -4.67 -6.26
CA GLU A 200 24.23 -4.68 -5.76
C GLU A 200 24.30 -4.03 -4.38
N ASP A 201 25.22 -4.51 -3.55
CA ASP A 201 25.47 -3.98 -2.22
C ASP A 201 26.61 -2.94 -2.24
N PRO A 202 26.33 -1.63 -2.21
CA PRO A 202 27.37 -0.60 -2.21
C PRO A 202 28.28 -0.65 -0.99
N THR A 203 27.80 -1.20 0.13
CA THR A 203 28.59 -1.33 1.38
C THR A 203 29.58 -2.51 1.31
N ASN A 204 29.35 -3.44 0.38
CA ASN A 204 30.21 -4.61 0.14
C ASN A 204 30.81 -4.55 -1.27
N ASN A 205 31.49 -3.44 -1.62
CA ASN A 205 32.19 -3.25 -2.89
C ASN A 205 31.33 -3.53 -4.15
N PHE A 206 29.99 -3.28 -4.06
CA PHE A 206 29.01 -3.58 -5.12
C PHE A 206 28.96 -5.06 -5.51
N ALA A 207 29.13 -5.94 -4.53
CA ALA A 207 28.87 -7.36 -4.78
C ALA A 207 27.41 -7.54 -5.23
N PRO A 208 27.17 -8.29 -6.32
CA PRO A 208 25.80 -8.62 -6.73
C PRO A 208 25.06 -9.33 -5.60
N ASP A 209 23.84 -8.87 -5.33
CA ASP A 209 22.96 -9.49 -4.35
C ASP A 209 21.82 -10.21 -5.08
N THR A 210 21.63 -11.48 -4.74
CA THR A 210 20.67 -12.38 -5.38
C THR A 210 19.64 -12.85 -4.38
N GLY A 211 18.45 -13.13 -4.83
CA GLY A 211 17.37 -13.60 -3.95
C GLY A 211 15.99 -13.35 -4.51
N LYS A 212 14.99 -13.65 -3.70
CA LYS A 212 13.58 -13.44 -4.06
C LYS A 212 13.11 -12.06 -3.58
N ILE A 213 12.56 -11.26 -4.47
CA ILE A 213 11.94 -9.98 -4.13
C ILE A 213 10.69 -10.23 -3.30
N THR A 214 10.67 -9.71 -2.07
CA THR A 214 9.57 -9.86 -1.12
C THR A 214 8.65 -8.65 -1.05
N ALA A 215 9.15 -7.46 -1.44
CA ALA A 215 8.34 -6.26 -1.66
C ALA A 215 8.92 -5.48 -2.82
N TYR A 216 8.06 -4.94 -3.67
CA TYR A 216 8.42 -4.11 -4.81
C TYR A 216 7.37 -3.01 -5.01
N ARG A 217 7.82 -1.77 -4.95
CA ARG A 217 7.02 -0.60 -5.26
C ARG A 217 7.87 0.36 -6.08
N THR A 218 7.33 0.80 -7.21
CA THR A 218 7.96 1.78 -8.09
C THR A 218 7.51 3.19 -7.76
N CYS A 219 8.21 4.16 -8.34
CA CYS A 219 7.81 5.57 -8.39
C CYS A 219 6.90 5.85 -9.60
N GLY A 220 6.35 7.05 -9.66
CA GLY A 220 5.52 7.50 -10.77
C GLY A 220 5.22 8.99 -10.73
N GLY A 221 4.34 9.44 -11.63
CA GLY A 221 3.89 10.83 -11.74
C GLY A 221 4.42 11.55 -12.97
N PHE A 222 4.03 12.82 -13.13
CA PHE A 222 4.41 13.62 -14.30
C PHE A 222 5.93 13.76 -14.44
N GLY A 223 6.44 13.42 -15.61
CA GLY A 223 7.88 13.47 -15.92
C GLY A 223 8.71 12.38 -15.24
N VAL A 224 8.10 11.25 -14.88
CA VAL A 224 8.80 10.06 -14.37
C VAL A 224 8.46 8.88 -15.27
N ARG A 225 9.52 8.24 -15.80
CA ARG A 225 9.46 7.01 -16.59
C ARG A 225 10.19 5.89 -15.87
N VAL A 226 9.62 4.70 -15.90
CA VAL A 226 10.17 3.50 -15.27
C VAL A 226 10.26 2.40 -16.31
N ASP A 227 11.48 1.91 -16.57
CA ASP A 227 11.74 0.75 -17.44
C ASP A 227 12.30 -0.37 -16.56
N SER A 228 11.48 -1.37 -16.25
CA SER A 228 11.80 -2.43 -15.29
C SER A 228 12.16 -3.74 -15.98
N ALA A 229 13.23 -4.38 -15.53
CA ALA A 229 13.56 -5.76 -15.84
C ALA A 229 12.87 -6.77 -14.93
N CYS A 230 12.26 -6.31 -13.84
CA CYS A 230 11.61 -7.12 -12.82
C CYS A 230 10.09 -7.06 -12.95
N SER A 231 9.44 -8.22 -12.84
CA SER A 231 7.98 -8.34 -12.89
C SER A 231 7.26 -8.05 -11.56
N GLY A 232 8.01 -7.82 -10.47
CA GLY A 232 7.44 -7.46 -9.16
C GLY A 232 7.74 -8.45 -8.04
N VAL A 233 6.85 -8.48 -7.05
CA VAL A 233 6.98 -9.37 -5.89
C VAL A 233 6.96 -10.84 -6.32
N GLY A 234 7.90 -11.61 -5.78
CA GLY A 234 8.07 -13.03 -6.12
C GLY A 234 9.13 -13.29 -7.19
N TYR A 235 9.58 -12.24 -7.91
CA TYR A 235 10.64 -12.38 -8.89
C TYR A 235 11.96 -12.78 -8.22
N VAL A 236 12.71 -13.71 -8.86
CA VAL A 236 13.98 -14.21 -8.36
C VAL A 236 15.12 -13.58 -9.14
N ILE A 237 15.97 -12.81 -8.45
CA ILE A 237 17.19 -12.26 -9.02
C ILE A 237 18.22 -13.37 -9.12
N SER A 238 18.63 -13.64 -10.35
CA SER A 238 19.59 -14.70 -10.69
C SER A 238 21.02 -14.15 -10.76
N PRO A 239 22.04 -14.93 -10.36
CA PRO A 239 23.44 -14.56 -10.53
C PRO A 239 23.95 -14.68 -11.98
N TYR A 240 23.14 -15.19 -12.89
CA TYR A 240 23.52 -15.50 -14.27
C TYR A 240 23.31 -14.33 -15.25
N TYR A 241 22.60 -13.28 -14.83
CA TYR A 241 22.30 -12.11 -15.63
C TYR A 241 22.81 -10.84 -14.97
N ASP A 242 22.78 -9.72 -15.73
CA ASP A 242 23.14 -8.40 -15.23
C ASP A 242 22.28 -8.03 -14.01
N SER A 243 22.87 -7.27 -13.09
CA SER A 243 22.24 -6.81 -11.86
C SER A 243 21.20 -5.69 -12.05
N LEU A 244 21.03 -5.17 -13.27
CA LEU A 244 20.10 -4.09 -13.55
C LEU A 244 18.64 -4.48 -13.25
N LEU A 245 18.08 -3.87 -12.23
CA LEU A 245 16.71 -4.12 -11.78
C LEU A 245 15.69 -3.22 -12.50
N VAL A 246 15.98 -1.91 -12.53
CA VAL A 246 15.10 -0.91 -13.10
C VAL A 246 15.88 0.35 -13.47
N LYS A 247 15.48 1.00 -14.57
CA LYS A 247 15.88 2.35 -14.92
C LYS A 247 14.79 3.32 -14.50
N ILE A 248 15.16 4.37 -13.79
CA ILE A 248 14.26 5.47 -13.43
C ILE A 248 14.74 6.70 -14.17
N THR A 249 13.94 7.16 -15.12
CA THR A 249 14.24 8.36 -15.91
C THR A 249 13.25 9.46 -15.53
N THR A 250 13.78 10.62 -15.16
CA THR A 250 12.98 11.79 -14.80
C THR A 250 13.27 12.94 -15.75
N CYS A 251 12.27 13.79 -16.04
CA CYS A 251 12.46 14.99 -16.82
C CYS A 251 11.77 16.20 -16.21
N ASP A 252 12.37 17.40 -16.41
CA ASP A 252 11.82 18.67 -15.98
C ASP A 252 12.41 19.83 -16.81
N ILE A 253 11.87 21.02 -16.64
CA ILE A 253 12.26 22.24 -17.39
C ILE A 253 13.64 22.78 -17.01
N SER A 254 14.20 22.43 -15.85
CA SER A 254 15.53 22.87 -15.39
C SER A 254 16.28 21.75 -14.69
N PHE A 255 17.61 21.81 -14.70
CA PHE A 255 18.44 20.78 -14.06
C PHE A 255 18.20 20.67 -12.56
N PRO A 256 18.11 21.75 -11.77
CA PRO A 256 17.76 21.63 -10.35
C PRO A 256 16.38 21.01 -10.10
N ALA A 257 15.40 21.25 -10.99
CA ALA A 257 14.06 20.67 -10.85
C ALA A 257 14.09 19.16 -11.14
N VAL A 258 14.81 18.73 -12.20
CA VAL A 258 14.91 17.28 -12.51
C VAL A 258 15.69 16.53 -11.45
N VAL A 259 16.73 17.13 -10.84
CA VAL A 259 17.46 16.54 -9.70
C VAL A 259 16.53 16.31 -8.51
N LYS A 260 15.72 17.31 -8.14
CA LYS A 260 14.70 17.17 -7.06
C LYS A 260 13.70 16.06 -7.39
N LYS A 261 13.27 15.97 -8.66
CA LYS A 261 12.35 14.93 -9.13
C LYS A 261 12.97 13.54 -9.07
N ALA A 262 14.24 13.40 -9.45
CA ALA A 262 14.98 12.14 -9.37
C ALA A 262 15.14 11.67 -7.91
N ARG A 263 15.48 12.58 -6.97
CA ARG A 263 15.54 12.30 -5.53
C ARG A 263 14.19 11.80 -5.01
N ARG A 264 13.09 12.48 -5.36
CA ARG A 264 11.74 12.06 -4.98
C ARG A 264 11.42 10.69 -5.54
N ALA A 265 11.67 10.47 -6.83
CA ALA A 265 11.39 9.22 -7.49
C ALA A 265 12.14 8.03 -6.85
N LEU A 266 13.44 8.19 -6.53
CA LEU A 266 14.21 7.17 -5.83
C LEU A 266 13.70 6.91 -4.42
N ALA A 267 13.34 7.95 -3.66
CA ALA A 267 12.79 7.82 -2.30
C ALA A 267 11.44 7.08 -2.27
N GLU A 268 10.67 7.09 -3.36
CA GLU A 268 9.40 6.35 -3.50
C GLU A 268 9.62 4.88 -3.84
N VAL A 269 10.78 4.50 -4.39
CA VAL A 269 11.09 3.12 -4.76
C VAL A 269 11.37 2.30 -3.51
N HIS A 270 10.69 1.18 -3.40
CA HIS A 270 10.87 0.28 -2.27
C HIS A 270 11.08 -1.16 -2.75
N VAL A 271 12.27 -1.68 -2.50
CA VAL A 271 12.65 -3.05 -2.85
C VAL A 271 13.08 -3.77 -1.58
N ARG A 272 12.56 -4.97 -1.36
CA ARG A 272 12.97 -5.86 -0.26
C ARG A 272 13.24 -7.27 -0.76
N GLY A 273 14.08 -7.98 -0.03
CA GLY A 273 14.53 -9.32 -0.35
C GLY A 273 15.90 -9.36 -1.01
N VAL A 274 16.32 -8.23 -1.60
CA VAL A 274 17.68 -8.00 -2.12
C VAL A 274 18.13 -6.58 -1.78
N LYS A 275 19.41 -6.37 -1.67
CA LYS A 275 20.04 -5.04 -1.56
C LYS A 275 20.08 -4.35 -2.93
N THR A 276 20.05 -3.03 -2.93
CA THR A 276 20.13 -2.20 -4.13
C THR A 276 21.12 -1.06 -3.95
N ASN A 277 21.57 -0.49 -5.07
CA ASN A 277 22.44 0.69 -5.08
C ASN A 277 21.70 2.02 -4.88
N ILE A 278 20.38 2.01 -4.61
CA ILE A 278 19.59 3.23 -4.43
C ILE A 278 20.22 4.22 -3.43
N PRO A 279 20.66 3.81 -2.22
CA PRO A 279 21.26 4.75 -1.27
C PRO A 279 22.54 5.41 -1.79
N PHE A 280 23.29 4.72 -2.64
CA PHE A 280 24.48 5.27 -3.29
C PHE A 280 24.11 6.31 -4.35
N ILE A 281 23.12 6.02 -5.19
CA ILE A 281 22.62 6.97 -6.19
C ILE A 281 22.06 8.22 -5.52
N GLU A 282 21.31 8.07 -4.42
CA GLU A 282 20.81 9.21 -3.66
C GLU A 282 21.95 10.13 -3.20
N LYS A 283 23.04 9.58 -2.68
CA LYS A 283 24.23 10.38 -2.29
C LYS A 283 24.83 11.13 -3.48
N ILE A 284 24.92 10.50 -4.65
CA ILE A 284 25.37 11.18 -5.87
C ILE A 284 24.48 12.37 -6.18
N LEU A 285 23.16 12.18 -6.20
CA LEU A 285 22.21 13.24 -6.52
C LEU A 285 22.20 14.41 -5.51
N TYR A 286 22.60 14.15 -4.25
CA TYR A 286 22.75 15.19 -3.21
C TYR A 286 24.12 15.87 -3.21
N HIS A 287 25.06 15.40 -4.02
CA HIS A 287 26.41 15.95 -4.02
C HIS A 287 26.47 17.28 -4.81
N PRO A 288 27.08 18.34 -4.25
CA PRO A 288 27.15 19.66 -4.92
C PRO A 288 27.82 19.64 -6.29
N THR A 289 28.85 18.81 -6.47
CA THR A 289 29.55 18.65 -7.76
C THR A 289 28.61 18.10 -8.84
N PHE A 290 27.69 17.19 -8.46
CA PHE A 290 26.68 16.70 -9.40
C PHE A 290 25.65 17.78 -9.75
N GLU A 291 25.14 18.50 -8.75
CA GLU A 291 24.20 19.61 -8.98
C GLU A 291 24.77 20.69 -9.90
N ALA A 292 26.10 20.93 -9.82
CA ALA A 292 26.81 21.86 -10.69
C ALA A 292 27.15 21.27 -12.09
N GLY A 293 26.91 19.97 -12.33
CA GLY A 293 27.28 19.29 -13.57
C GLY A 293 28.77 19.10 -13.77
N LEU A 294 29.59 19.17 -12.72
CA LEU A 294 31.05 19.17 -12.77
C LEU A 294 31.69 17.78 -12.57
N CYS A 295 30.90 16.72 -12.58
CA CYS A 295 31.38 15.36 -12.43
C CYS A 295 32.26 14.95 -13.64
N SER A 296 33.41 14.33 -13.35
CA SER A 296 34.28 13.66 -14.32
C SER A 296 34.11 12.15 -14.24
N THR A 297 34.75 11.40 -15.13
CA THR A 297 34.77 9.93 -15.09
C THR A 297 35.43 9.36 -13.83
N LYS A 298 36.14 10.18 -13.05
CA LYS A 298 36.80 9.82 -11.80
C LYS A 298 36.04 10.23 -10.54
N PHE A 299 34.97 10.99 -10.69
CA PHE A 299 34.22 11.57 -9.57
C PHE A 299 33.86 10.53 -8.51
N ILE A 300 33.36 9.36 -8.90
CA ILE A 300 32.95 8.31 -7.94
C ILE A 300 34.17 7.73 -7.22
N ASP A 301 35.27 7.50 -7.94
CA ASP A 301 36.51 6.92 -7.36
C ASP A 301 37.20 7.90 -6.40
N GLU A 302 37.04 9.22 -6.64
CA GLU A 302 37.71 10.30 -5.88
C GLU A 302 36.82 10.84 -4.72
N THR A 303 35.59 10.31 -4.53
CA THR A 303 34.64 10.77 -3.54
C THR A 303 34.25 9.66 -2.56
N PRO A 304 35.10 9.34 -1.56
CA PRO A 304 34.87 8.22 -0.64
C PRO A 304 33.60 8.33 0.17
N GLU A 305 33.10 9.54 0.47
CA GLU A 305 31.89 9.80 1.23
C GLU A 305 30.62 9.26 0.55
N LEU A 306 30.64 8.99 -0.75
CA LEU A 306 29.54 8.34 -1.45
C LEU A 306 29.29 6.91 -0.95
N PHE A 307 30.33 6.26 -0.44
CA PHE A 307 30.27 4.88 0.05
C PHE A 307 29.92 4.76 1.54
N GLU A 308 29.89 5.87 2.26
CA GLU A 308 29.47 5.92 3.66
C GLU A 308 27.93 5.83 3.79
N ILE A 309 27.37 4.71 3.42
CA ILE A 309 25.92 4.50 3.41
C ILE A 309 25.45 4.13 4.80
N GLN A 310 24.57 4.94 5.36
CA GLN A 310 23.82 4.57 6.56
C GLN A 310 22.69 3.62 6.14
N GLU A 311 22.68 2.41 6.72
CA GLU A 311 21.56 1.50 6.51
C GLU A 311 20.24 2.19 6.85
N SER A 312 19.30 2.17 5.90
CA SER A 312 17.96 2.72 6.12
C SER A 312 17.33 1.99 7.31
N ARG A 313 16.98 2.75 8.35
CA ARG A 313 16.32 2.22 9.54
C ARG A 313 14.86 1.90 9.20
N ASP A 314 14.63 0.78 8.52
CA ASP A 314 13.26 0.36 8.25
C ASP A 314 12.52 0.01 9.56
N ARG A 315 11.19 0.06 9.48
CA ARG A 315 10.33 -0.18 10.65
C ARG A 315 10.51 -1.61 11.19
N ALA A 316 10.74 -2.60 10.34
CA ALA A 316 10.93 -3.98 10.73
C ALA A 316 12.26 -4.17 11.46
N THR A 317 13.35 -3.61 10.95
CA THR A 317 14.66 -3.62 11.62
C THR A 317 14.61 -2.89 12.96
N ARG A 318 13.86 -1.78 13.05
CA ARG A 318 13.64 -1.08 14.34
C ARG A 318 12.90 -1.94 15.35
N VAL A 319 11.86 -2.65 14.92
CA VAL A 319 11.11 -3.56 15.79
C VAL A 319 11.98 -4.76 16.22
N LEU A 320 12.72 -5.35 15.30
CA LEU A 320 13.63 -6.46 15.61
C LEU A 320 14.76 -6.02 16.56
N ARG A 321 15.37 -4.84 16.35
CA ARG A 321 16.36 -4.27 17.30
C ARG A 321 15.74 -3.99 18.66
N TYR A 322 14.52 -3.47 18.70
CA TYR A 322 13.81 -3.25 19.94
C TYR A 322 13.55 -4.56 20.70
N ILE A 323 13.07 -5.59 20.00
CA ILE A 323 12.86 -6.94 20.57
C ILE A 323 14.19 -7.53 21.05
N ALA A 324 15.25 -7.45 20.24
CA ALA A 324 16.57 -7.94 20.60
C ALA A 324 17.14 -7.21 21.82
N ASN A 325 17.01 -5.89 21.89
CA ASN A 325 17.44 -5.10 23.05
C ASN A 325 16.67 -5.46 24.32
N ILE A 326 15.36 -5.71 24.21
CA ILE A 326 14.56 -6.13 25.36
C ILE A 326 14.91 -7.54 25.80
N GLN A 327 15.04 -8.48 24.88
CA GLN A 327 15.28 -9.88 25.21
C GLN A 327 16.74 -10.20 25.55
N VAL A 328 17.70 -9.53 24.90
CA VAL A 328 19.13 -9.85 25.03
C VAL A 328 19.85 -8.87 25.94
N ALA A 329 19.64 -7.55 25.75
CA ALA A 329 20.36 -6.51 26.47
C ALA A 329 19.69 -6.10 27.80
N GLN A 330 18.40 -6.38 27.99
CA GLN A 330 17.67 -6.09 29.23
C GLN A 330 16.88 -7.33 29.72
N PRO A 331 17.58 -8.42 30.09
CA PRO A 331 16.92 -9.66 30.51
C PRO A 331 16.13 -9.52 31.81
N TYR A 332 16.24 -8.40 32.54
CA TYR A 332 15.67 -8.16 33.86
C TYR A 332 14.61 -7.06 33.91
N LEU A 333 14.08 -6.58 32.77
CA LEU A 333 12.78 -5.91 32.86
C LEU A 333 11.81 -6.95 33.42
N LYS A 334 11.66 -6.97 34.77
CA LYS A 334 10.55 -7.63 35.42
C LYS A 334 9.30 -7.14 34.70
N ARG A 335 8.71 -7.98 33.85
CA ARG A 335 7.31 -7.79 33.47
C ARG A 335 6.60 -7.70 34.82
N GLU A 336 6.06 -6.55 35.16
CA GLU A 336 4.93 -6.55 36.08
C GLU A 336 3.94 -7.51 35.45
N ILE A 337 3.90 -8.72 35.91
CA ILE A 337 2.78 -9.62 35.71
C ILE A 337 1.68 -8.90 36.46
N ARG A 338 0.96 -8.01 35.75
CA ARG A 338 -0.28 -7.46 36.29
C ARG A 338 -1.16 -8.66 36.48
N ASP A 339 -1.52 -8.91 37.74
CA ASP A 339 -2.50 -9.94 38.07
C ASP A 339 -3.69 -9.73 37.11
N LEU A 340 -4.09 -10.81 36.46
CA LEU A 340 -5.31 -10.80 35.70
C LEU A 340 -6.44 -10.50 36.69
N PRO A 341 -7.36 -9.55 36.38
CA PRO A 341 -8.52 -9.39 37.23
C PRO A 341 -9.18 -10.76 37.37
N ARG A 342 -9.48 -11.13 38.57
CA ARG A 342 -10.27 -12.32 38.83
C ARG A 342 -11.67 -11.99 38.33
N PHE A 343 -12.00 -12.53 37.17
CA PHE A 343 -13.38 -12.57 36.77
C PHE A 343 -14.08 -13.51 37.81
N PRO A 344 -15.20 -13.10 38.42
CA PRO A 344 -15.94 -13.97 39.32
C PRO A 344 -16.21 -15.30 38.62
N GLU A 345 -15.97 -16.39 39.27
CA GLU A 345 -16.32 -17.69 38.71
C GLU A 345 -17.81 -17.72 38.39
N PRO A 346 -18.19 -18.20 37.19
CA PRO A 346 -19.60 -18.32 36.83
C PRO A 346 -20.34 -19.10 37.90
N THR A 347 -21.52 -18.64 38.26
CA THR A 347 -22.34 -19.30 39.28
C THR A 347 -22.97 -20.60 38.77
N GLY A 348 -22.96 -20.78 37.43
CA GLY A 348 -23.62 -21.88 36.74
C GLY A 348 -25.13 -21.70 36.58
N GLU A 349 -25.68 -20.58 37.05
CA GLU A 349 -27.10 -20.22 36.89
C GLU A 349 -27.32 -19.41 35.61
N MET A 350 -27.24 -20.09 34.48
CA MET A 350 -27.46 -19.48 33.16
C MET A 350 -28.96 -19.41 32.85
N GLY A 351 -29.49 -18.22 32.66
CA GLY A 351 -30.86 -18.01 32.19
C GLY A 351 -31.10 -18.62 30.81
N PRO A 352 -32.35 -18.88 30.43
CA PRO A 352 -32.67 -19.55 29.17
C PRO A 352 -32.33 -18.75 27.92
N GLY A 353 -32.27 -17.42 28.02
CA GLY A 353 -32.02 -16.52 26.89
C GLY A 353 -33.12 -16.59 25.80
N LEU A 354 -32.88 -15.87 24.70
CA LEU A 354 -33.81 -15.86 23.56
C LEU A 354 -33.47 -16.85 22.45
N LYS A 355 -32.29 -17.45 22.51
CA LYS A 355 -31.87 -18.43 21.47
C LYS A 355 -32.81 -19.65 21.36
N PRO A 356 -33.32 -20.25 22.45
CA PRO A 356 -34.27 -21.35 22.34
C PRO A 356 -35.58 -20.99 21.62
N ILE A 357 -36.01 -19.73 21.65
CA ILE A 357 -37.19 -19.27 20.90
C ILE A 357 -36.88 -19.36 19.41
N LEU A 358 -35.73 -18.80 19.00
CA LEU A 358 -35.31 -18.84 17.62
C LEU A 358 -35.12 -20.28 17.10
N ASP A 359 -34.42 -21.13 17.87
CA ASP A 359 -34.09 -22.51 17.47
C ASP A 359 -35.34 -23.40 17.36
N LYS A 360 -36.33 -23.23 18.25
CA LYS A 360 -37.49 -24.12 18.31
C LYS A 360 -38.70 -23.61 17.54
N GLN A 361 -38.86 -22.29 17.46
CA GLN A 361 -40.08 -21.66 16.91
C GLN A 361 -39.79 -20.80 15.67
N GLY A 362 -38.51 -20.55 15.37
CA GLY A 362 -38.04 -19.84 14.18
C GLY A 362 -38.03 -18.30 14.32
N PRO A 363 -37.53 -17.63 13.26
CA PRO A 363 -37.28 -16.18 13.31
C PRO A 363 -38.54 -15.32 13.42
N VAL A 364 -39.66 -15.75 12.82
CA VAL A 364 -40.94 -15.03 12.92
C VAL A 364 -41.46 -15.01 14.36
N ALA A 365 -41.31 -16.13 15.08
CA ALA A 365 -41.71 -16.20 16.48
C ALA A 365 -40.86 -15.30 17.37
N LEU A 366 -39.52 -15.22 17.08
CA LEU A 366 -38.66 -14.30 17.79
C LEU A 366 -38.99 -12.84 17.50
N SER A 367 -39.30 -12.48 16.23
CA SER A 367 -39.75 -11.14 15.86
C SER A 367 -41.00 -10.74 16.63
N LYS A 368 -42.00 -11.66 16.69
CA LYS A 368 -43.24 -11.43 17.45
C LYS A 368 -42.97 -11.29 18.96
N HIS A 369 -42.11 -12.13 19.53
CA HIS A 369 -41.71 -12.02 20.94
C HIS A 369 -41.14 -10.65 21.26
N VAL A 370 -40.28 -10.10 20.39
CA VAL A 370 -39.69 -8.77 20.54
C VAL A 370 -40.75 -7.66 20.47
N LEU A 371 -41.76 -7.80 19.58
CA LEU A 371 -42.88 -6.84 19.48
C LEU A 371 -43.81 -6.87 20.73
N ASP A 372 -43.99 -8.02 21.34
CA ASP A 372 -44.83 -8.22 22.50
C ASP A 372 -44.12 -7.82 23.83
N GLU A 373 -42.77 -7.66 23.80
CA GLU A 373 -42.00 -7.31 24.98
C GLU A 373 -42.14 -5.82 25.32
N LYS A 374 -42.37 -5.53 26.59
CA LYS A 374 -42.50 -4.15 27.09
C LYS A 374 -41.17 -3.54 27.50
N LYS A 375 -40.24 -4.36 27.96
CA LYS A 375 -38.90 -3.91 28.32
C LYS A 375 -38.17 -3.39 27.09
N LEU A 376 -37.26 -2.45 27.27
CA LEU A 376 -36.29 -2.14 26.22
C LEU A 376 -35.25 -3.29 26.15
N LEU A 377 -35.20 -3.97 25.03
CA LEU A 377 -34.19 -5.00 24.81
C LEU A 377 -32.86 -4.38 24.38
N ILE A 378 -31.76 -5.03 24.69
CA ILE A 378 -30.41 -4.57 24.31
C ILE A 378 -29.67 -5.60 23.48
N THR A 379 -28.80 -5.12 22.61
CA THR A 379 -27.72 -5.89 21.98
C THR A 379 -26.39 -5.42 22.54
N ASP A 380 -25.60 -6.31 23.10
CA ASP A 380 -24.24 -5.99 23.54
C ASP A 380 -23.26 -6.10 22.36
N THR A 381 -22.51 -5.03 22.09
CA THR A 381 -21.52 -4.94 21.01
C THR A 381 -20.08 -5.07 21.52
N THR A 382 -19.87 -5.33 22.78
CA THR A 382 -18.56 -5.33 23.46
C THR A 382 -17.54 -6.20 22.74
N MET A 383 -17.95 -7.40 22.32
CA MET A 383 -17.04 -8.37 21.70
C MET A 383 -16.87 -8.22 20.17
N ARG A 384 -17.51 -7.22 19.54
CA ARG A 384 -17.34 -6.93 18.13
C ARG A 384 -17.13 -5.43 17.86
N ASP A 385 -18.20 -4.62 17.76
CA ASP A 385 -18.10 -3.24 17.28
C ASP A 385 -17.38 -2.31 18.25
N ALA A 386 -17.58 -2.49 19.55
CA ALA A 386 -16.93 -1.69 20.57
C ALA A 386 -15.39 -1.75 20.47
N HIS A 387 -14.81 -2.94 20.44
CA HIS A 387 -13.36 -3.06 20.30
C HIS A 387 -12.85 -2.80 18.88
N GLN A 388 -13.71 -2.96 17.85
CA GLN A 388 -13.40 -2.52 16.50
C GLN A 388 -13.20 -1.01 16.50
N SER A 389 -14.08 -0.27 17.14
CA SER A 389 -14.13 1.19 17.14
C SER A 389 -13.07 1.83 18.06
N LEU A 390 -12.80 1.26 19.22
CA LEU A 390 -11.86 1.83 20.22
C LEU A 390 -10.46 1.23 20.15
N LEU A 391 -10.34 -0.08 19.90
CA LEU A 391 -9.08 -0.83 20.05
C LEU A 391 -8.53 -1.30 18.69
N SER A 392 -8.86 -0.60 17.60
CA SER A 392 -8.42 -0.95 16.24
C SER A 392 -8.63 -2.43 15.91
N THR A 393 -9.68 -3.03 16.42
CA THR A 393 -10.03 -4.46 16.27
C THR A 393 -8.95 -5.43 16.81
N ARG A 394 -8.16 -5.04 17.80
CA ARG A 394 -6.99 -5.83 18.27
C ARG A 394 -7.31 -6.77 19.42
N MET A 395 -8.56 -6.85 19.91
CA MET A 395 -8.93 -7.76 20.99
C MET A 395 -8.78 -9.23 20.56
N ARG A 396 -8.09 -10.02 21.39
CA ARG A 396 -7.80 -11.42 21.11
C ARG A 396 -8.91 -12.34 21.63
N THR A 397 -9.08 -13.46 20.95
CA THR A 397 -10.05 -14.52 21.29
C THR A 397 -9.92 -14.98 22.75
N ARG A 398 -8.70 -15.15 23.26
CA ARG A 398 -8.46 -15.57 24.64
C ARG A 398 -9.08 -14.64 25.69
N ASP A 399 -9.09 -13.31 25.41
CA ASP A 399 -9.63 -12.33 26.35
C ASP A 399 -11.17 -12.27 26.24
N MET A 400 -11.76 -12.59 25.10
CA MET A 400 -13.20 -12.79 24.94
C MET A 400 -13.68 -14.05 25.67
N LEU A 401 -13.00 -15.18 25.47
CA LEU A 401 -13.37 -16.46 26.07
C LEU A 401 -13.35 -16.45 27.60
N LYS A 402 -12.51 -15.64 28.22
CA LYS A 402 -12.48 -15.50 29.68
C LYS A 402 -13.71 -14.78 30.25
N GLY A 403 -14.29 -13.85 29.49
CA GLY A 403 -15.52 -13.16 29.85
C GLY A 403 -16.79 -13.86 29.40
N ALA A 404 -16.69 -14.88 28.57
CA ALA A 404 -17.83 -15.44 27.84
C ALA A 404 -18.90 -16.07 28.74
N GLU A 405 -18.51 -16.93 29.67
CA GLU A 405 -19.46 -17.63 30.58
C GLU A 405 -20.17 -16.63 31.49
N GLY A 406 -19.43 -15.66 32.06
CA GLY A 406 -20.05 -14.60 32.85
C GLY A 406 -20.99 -13.70 32.01
N THR A 407 -20.64 -13.45 30.75
CA THR A 407 -21.53 -12.74 29.83
C THR A 407 -22.83 -13.53 29.58
N ALA A 408 -22.74 -14.85 29.37
CA ALA A 408 -23.90 -15.72 29.17
C ALA A 408 -24.88 -15.74 30.35
N GLU A 409 -24.36 -15.62 31.58
CA GLU A 409 -25.17 -15.56 32.79
C GLU A 409 -25.75 -14.15 33.04
N ILE A 410 -24.89 -13.12 32.95
CA ILE A 410 -25.28 -11.75 33.36
C ILE A 410 -26.18 -11.10 32.29
N LEU A 411 -25.94 -11.39 31.01
CA LEU A 411 -26.70 -10.85 29.89
C LEU A 411 -27.71 -11.85 29.31
N ALA A 412 -28.18 -12.83 30.08
CA ALA A 412 -29.12 -13.84 29.60
C ALA A 412 -30.39 -13.23 29.00
N ASP A 413 -30.87 -12.09 29.51
CA ASP A 413 -32.03 -11.37 29.04
C ASP A 413 -31.76 -10.40 27.88
N ALA A 414 -30.52 -10.32 27.40
CA ALA A 414 -30.22 -9.51 26.22
C ALA A 414 -30.83 -10.11 24.94
N PHE A 415 -31.25 -9.24 24.01
CA PHE A 415 -31.74 -9.67 22.70
C PHE A 415 -30.69 -10.46 21.94
N SER A 416 -29.46 -9.93 21.86
CA SER A 416 -28.36 -10.58 21.19
C SER A 416 -26.99 -10.06 21.65
N LEU A 417 -25.96 -10.81 21.27
CA LEU A 417 -24.56 -10.36 21.36
C LEU A 417 -24.01 -10.20 19.96
N GLU A 418 -23.51 -9.03 19.63
CA GLU A 418 -22.82 -8.83 18.35
C GLU A 418 -21.38 -9.34 18.46
N MET A 419 -21.11 -10.49 17.85
CA MET A 419 -19.88 -11.26 18.09
C MET A 419 -18.93 -11.29 16.91
N TRP A 420 -19.42 -11.00 15.69
CA TRP A 420 -18.69 -11.29 14.48
C TRP A 420 -19.05 -10.36 13.32
N GLY A 421 -18.29 -10.48 12.18
CA GLY A 421 -18.49 -9.64 11.00
C GLY A 421 -17.65 -8.35 11.04
N GLY A 422 -17.95 -7.44 10.13
CA GLY A 422 -17.19 -6.20 9.98
C GLY A 422 -15.69 -6.42 9.78
N ALA A 423 -14.86 -5.63 10.44
CA ALA A 423 -13.40 -5.72 10.34
C ALA A 423 -12.80 -6.82 11.25
N THR A 424 -13.57 -7.43 12.16
CA THR A 424 -13.04 -8.48 13.04
C THR A 424 -12.58 -9.70 12.29
N PHE A 425 -13.25 -10.06 11.21
CA PHE A 425 -12.87 -11.18 10.36
C PHE A 425 -11.49 -10.99 9.73
N ASP A 426 -11.31 -9.90 8.99
CA ASP A 426 -10.04 -9.58 8.32
C ASP A 426 -8.90 -9.35 9.31
N THR A 427 -9.18 -8.65 10.42
CA THR A 427 -8.17 -8.34 11.44
C THR A 427 -7.69 -9.58 12.18
N ALA A 428 -8.55 -10.56 12.44
CA ALA A 428 -8.15 -11.82 13.05
C ALA A 428 -7.07 -12.52 12.21
N PHE A 429 -7.27 -12.66 10.91
CA PHE A 429 -6.28 -13.24 10.01
C PHE A 429 -5.01 -12.39 9.87
N ARG A 430 -5.16 -11.10 9.54
CA ARG A 430 -4.03 -10.26 9.09
C ARG A 430 -3.13 -9.78 10.22
N PHE A 431 -3.68 -9.58 11.41
CA PHE A 431 -2.96 -8.92 12.49
C PHE A 431 -2.87 -9.72 13.78
N LEU A 432 -3.85 -10.57 14.06
CA LEU A 432 -3.86 -11.37 15.27
C LEU A 432 -3.32 -12.78 15.04
N PHE A 433 -3.29 -13.24 13.80
CA PHE A 433 -2.95 -14.62 13.41
C PHE A 433 -3.84 -15.64 14.15
N GLU A 434 -5.13 -15.31 14.23
CA GLU A 434 -6.18 -16.12 14.82
C GLU A 434 -7.22 -16.46 13.75
N ASP A 435 -7.80 -17.68 13.84
CA ASP A 435 -8.88 -18.08 12.96
C ASP A 435 -10.21 -17.48 13.48
N PRO A 436 -10.91 -16.64 12.68
CA PRO A 436 -12.18 -16.04 13.08
C PRO A 436 -13.32 -17.08 13.20
N TRP A 437 -13.27 -18.18 12.45
CA TRP A 437 -14.26 -19.25 12.55
C TRP A 437 -14.11 -20.00 13.87
N GLU A 438 -12.89 -20.42 14.20
CA GLU A 438 -12.58 -21.06 15.49
C GLU A 438 -12.94 -20.15 16.68
N ARG A 439 -12.74 -18.82 16.56
CA ARG A 439 -13.18 -17.84 17.55
C ARG A 439 -14.69 -17.91 17.78
N LEU A 440 -15.46 -17.91 16.68
CA LEU A 440 -16.93 -17.94 16.74
C LEU A 440 -17.42 -19.24 17.39
N GLU A 441 -16.91 -20.38 16.97
CA GLU A 441 -17.29 -21.69 17.50
C GLU A 441 -17.00 -21.81 19.00
N LYS A 442 -15.80 -21.44 19.44
CA LYS A 442 -15.41 -21.45 20.85
C LYS A 442 -16.26 -20.52 21.72
N LEU A 443 -16.62 -19.36 21.20
CA LEU A 443 -17.52 -18.45 21.91
C LEU A 443 -18.94 -19.02 21.98
N ARG A 444 -19.43 -19.65 20.91
CA ARG A 444 -20.74 -20.31 20.90
C ARG A 444 -20.84 -21.46 21.92
N GLU A 445 -19.75 -22.24 22.08
CA GLU A 445 -19.69 -23.29 23.11
C GLU A 445 -19.90 -22.74 24.52
N LYS A 446 -19.33 -21.54 24.81
CA LYS A 446 -19.43 -20.91 26.12
C LYS A 446 -20.67 -20.07 26.35
N ILE A 447 -21.34 -19.63 25.30
CA ILE A 447 -22.55 -18.81 25.35
C ILE A 447 -23.65 -19.51 24.51
N PRO A 448 -24.30 -20.55 25.03
CA PRO A 448 -25.27 -21.33 24.26
C PRO A 448 -26.69 -20.73 24.24
N ASN A 449 -26.98 -19.76 25.13
CA ASN A 449 -28.33 -19.30 25.43
C ASN A 449 -28.73 -17.98 24.73
N ILE A 450 -27.80 -17.14 24.37
CA ILE A 450 -28.05 -15.82 23.75
C ILE A 450 -27.84 -15.87 22.24
N PRO A 451 -28.72 -15.29 21.42
CA PRO A 451 -28.50 -15.22 19.96
C PRO A 451 -27.21 -14.46 19.61
N PHE A 452 -26.41 -14.99 18.69
CA PHE A 452 -25.24 -14.30 18.15
C PHE A 452 -25.61 -13.52 16.91
N GLN A 453 -25.23 -12.25 16.89
CA GLN A 453 -25.41 -11.35 15.77
C GLN A 453 -24.09 -11.09 15.04
N MET A 454 -24.17 -10.99 13.71
CA MET A 454 -23.07 -10.52 12.90
C MET A 454 -23.45 -9.33 12.01
N LEU A 455 -22.47 -8.48 11.71
CA LEU A 455 -22.61 -7.43 10.70
C LEU A 455 -22.20 -7.98 9.32
N LEU A 456 -23.13 -7.91 8.35
CA LEU A 456 -22.94 -8.39 6.98
C LEU A 456 -23.14 -7.26 5.96
N ARG A 457 -22.10 -6.94 5.18
CA ARG A 457 -22.13 -5.84 4.20
C ARG A 457 -22.73 -6.26 2.87
N GLY A 458 -23.97 -6.75 2.84
CA GLY A 458 -24.66 -7.15 1.61
C GLY A 458 -23.76 -7.93 0.64
N ALA A 459 -23.61 -7.43 -0.59
CA ALA A 459 -22.77 -8.03 -1.62
C ALA A 459 -21.26 -8.05 -1.31
N ASN A 460 -20.80 -7.34 -0.29
CA ASN A 460 -19.39 -7.33 0.13
C ASN A 460 -19.10 -8.33 1.27
N ALA A 461 -20.11 -8.99 1.83
CA ALA A 461 -19.97 -9.87 2.99
C ALA A 461 -19.17 -9.22 4.14
N VAL A 462 -17.97 -9.70 4.42
CA VAL A 462 -17.02 -9.11 5.39
C VAL A 462 -15.82 -8.43 4.71
N GLY A 463 -15.80 -8.39 3.38
CA GLY A 463 -14.74 -7.80 2.56
C GLY A 463 -14.98 -6.32 2.20
N TYR A 464 -14.19 -5.85 1.23
CA TYR A 464 -14.17 -4.44 0.77
C TYR A 464 -14.52 -4.29 -0.72
N THR A 465 -14.83 -5.40 -1.39
CA THR A 465 -15.25 -5.47 -2.79
C THR A 465 -16.48 -6.37 -2.91
N ASN A 466 -17.25 -6.22 -3.97
CA ASN A 466 -18.38 -7.10 -4.23
C ASN A 466 -17.91 -8.51 -4.57
N TYR A 467 -18.54 -9.49 -3.96
CA TYR A 467 -18.35 -10.89 -4.27
C TYR A 467 -19.49 -11.42 -5.16
N PRO A 468 -19.25 -12.47 -5.96
CA PRO A 468 -20.30 -13.16 -6.69
C PRO A 468 -21.37 -13.74 -5.75
N ASP A 469 -22.61 -13.83 -6.21
CA ASP A 469 -23.76 -14.29 -5.42
C ASP A 469 -23.55 -15.65 -4.76
N ASN A 470 -22.90 -16.59 -5.46
CA ASN A 470 -22.63 -17.90 -4.92
C ASN A 470 -21.66 -17.89 -3.74
N VAL A 471 -20.75 -16.92 -3.70
CA VAL A 471 -19.83 -16.71 -2.56
C VAL A 471 -20.61 -16.14 -1.37
N ILE A 472 -21.48 -15.15 -1.60
CA ILE A 472 -22.34 -14.57 -0.54
C ILE A 472 -23.24 -15.67 0.07
N ARG A 473 -23.92 -16.44 -0.76
CA ARG A 473 -24.78 -17.56 -0.29
C ARG A 473 -23.99 -18.55 0.54
N LYS A 474 -22.82 -18.98 0.05
CA LYS A 474 -21.97 -19.94 0.78
C LYS A 474 -21.45 -19.36 2.09
N PHE A 475 -21.06 -18.08 2.11
CA PHE A 475 -20.59 -17.42 3.31
C PHE A 475 -21.70 -17.34 4.39
N VAL A 476 -22.93 -17.00 4.02
CA VAL A 476 -24.09 -16.97 4.95
C VAL A 476 -24.36 -18.39 5.48
N GLU A 477 -24.40 -19.41 4.60
CA GLU A 477 -24.60 -20.80 4.98
C GLU A 477 -23.56 -21.26 6.04
N GLU A 478 -22.27 -21.04 5.77
CA GLU A 478 -21.19 -21.44 6.70
C GLU A 478 -21.22 -20.62 8.01
N SER A 479 -21.52 -19.33 7.94
CA SER A 479 -21.69 -18.50 9.14
C SER A 479 -22.84 -18.97 10.03
N ALA A 480 -23.96 -19.37 9.42
CA ALA A 480 -25.09 -19.93 10.14
C ALA A 480 -24.73 -21.28 10.82
N LYS A 481 -23.97 -22.15 10.16
CA LYS A 481 -23.48 -23.40 10.72
C LYS A 481 -22.49 -23.18 11.86
N ALA A 482 -21.61 -22.19 11.74
CA ALA A 482 -20.63 -21.85 12.78
C ALA A 482 -21.24 -21.18 14.03
N GLY A 483 -22.54 -20.85 14.00
CA GLY A 483 -23.25 -20.41 15.19
C GLY A 483 -23.81 -18.99 15.15
N ILE A 484 -23.85 -18.33 14.01
CA ILE A 484 -24.57 -17.05 13.85
C ILE A 484 -26.07 -17.31 13.75
N ASP A 485 -26.82 -16.51 14.50
CA ASP A 485 -28.28 -16.59 14.60
C ASP A 485 -28.97 -15.40 13.92
N ILE A 486 -28.40 -14.20 14.03
CA ILE A 486 -28.93 -12.94 13.52
C ILE A 486 -27.94 -12.33 12.54
N PHE A 487 -28.41 -12.06 11.32
CA PHE A 487 -27.62 -11.41 10.29
C PHE A 487 -28.10 -9.97 10.10
N ARG A 488 -27.32 -9.00 10.56
CA ARG A 488 -27.52 -7.58 10.31
C ARG A 488 -26.99 -7.24 8.93
N VAL A 489 -27.87 -7.30 7.93
CA VAL A 489 -27.53 -7.05 6.53
C VAL A 489 -27.67 -5.57 6.21
N PHE A 490 -26.64 -4.92 5.68
CA PHE A 490 -26.69 -3.52 5.28
C PHE A 490 -25.91 -3.25 3.99
N ASP A 491 -26.27 -2.16 3.33
CA ASP A 491 -25.48 -1.51 2.30
C ASP A 491 -25.22 -0.05 2.70
N SER A 492 -23.97 0.42 2.58
CA SER A 492 -23.56 1.75 3.05
C SER A 492 -24.22 2.91 2.29
N LEU A 493 -24.73 2.64 1.08
CA LEU A 493 -25.45 3.59 0.24
C LEU A 493 -26.97 3.36 0.26
N ASN A 494 -27.45 2.44 1.10
CA ASN A 494 -28.84 2.01 1.15
C ASN A 494 -29.35 1.44 -0.19
N TRP A 495 -28.44 0.76 -0.93
CA TRP A 495 -28.80 0.14 -2.21
C TRP A 495 -29.38 -1.25 -1.98
N ILE A 496 -30.71 -1.34 -1.94
CA ILE A 496 -31.44 -2.57 -1.61
C ILE A 496 -31.02 -3.78 -2.49
N PRO A 497 -30.84 -3.65 -3.83
CA PRO A 497 -30.40 -4.79 -4.64
C PRO A 497 -29.07 -5.41 -4.20
N GLY A 498 -28.18 -4.62 -3.59
CA GLY A 498 -26.92 -5.14 -3.01
C GLY A 498 -27.11 -5.98 -1.74
N MET A 499 -28.28 -5.91 -1.12
CA MET A 499 -28.62 -6.66 0.10
C MET A 499 -29.42 -7.95 -0.18
N GLU A 500 -30.13 -8.01 -1.31
CA GLU A 500 -31.11 -9.06 -1.63
C GLU A 500 -30.55 -10.47 -1.50
N VAL A 501 -29.43 -10.75 -2.15
CA VAL A 501 -28.82 -12.10 -2.17
C VAL A 501 -28.49 -12.59 -0.75
N ALA A 502 -28.00 -11.67 0.09
CA ALA A 502 -27.67 -11.98 1.49
C ALA A 502 -28.95 -12.22 2.30
N MET A 503 -29.96 -11.36 2.18
CA MET A 503 -31.24 -11.47 2.86
C MET A 503 -31.95 -12.79 2.50
N ASP A 504 -32.05 -13.10 1.19
CA ASP A 504 -32.66 -14.33 0.70
C ASP A 504 -32.00 -15.56 1.30
N GLU A 505 -30.66 -15.60 1.33
CA GLU A 505 -29.96 -16.75 1.86
C GLU A 505 -30.13 -16.87 3.38
N VAL A 506 -30.10 -15.76 4.13
CA VAL A 506 -30.36 -15.77 5.58
C VAL A 506 -31.74 -16.36 5.88
N ILE A 507 -32.77 -15.92 5.17
CA ILE A 507 -34.16 -16.39 5.32
C ILE A 507 -34.23 -17.88 4.98
N LYS A 508 -33.61 -18.30 3.88
CA LYS A 508 -33.54 -19.71 3.43
C LYS A 508 -32.87 -20.62 4.45
N GLN A 509 -31.84 -20.10 5.16
CA GLN A 509 -31.16 -20.85 6.24
C GLN A 509 -31.98 -20.90 7.55
N GLY A 510 -33.17 -20.31 7.58
CA GLY A 510 -34.02 -20.24 8.77
C GLY A 510 -33.46 -19.35 9.88
N LYS A 511 -32.57 -18.41 9.52
CA LYS A 511 -31.95 -17.48 10.46
C LYS A 511 -32.67 -16.15 10.50
N PHE A 512 -32.40 -15.34 11.52
CA PHE A 512 -33.04 -14.05 11.72
C PHE A 512 -32.41 -13.00 10.81
N CYS A 513 -33.18 -12.45 9.89
CA CYS A 513 -32.77 -11.41 8.96
C CYS A 513 -33.11 -10.03 9.52
N GLU A 514 -32.11 -9.30 9.96
CA GLU A 514 -32.23 -7.90 10.37
C GLU A 514 -31.77 -7.01 9.21
N ALA A 515 -32.73 -6.41 8.51
CA ALA A 515 -32.44 -5.53 7.38
C ALA A 515 -32.18 -4.10 7.87
N THR A 516 -31.09 -3.50 7.40
CA THR A 516 -30.56 -2.28 8.01
C THR A 516 -30.54 -1.12 7.05
N ILE A 517 -30.99 0.04 7.52
CA ILE A 517 -30.96 1.33 6.81
C ILE A 517 -29.90 2.22 7.45
N CYS A 518 -28.92 2.64 6.69
CA CYS A 518 -27.91 3.60 7.12
C CYS A 518 -28.54 4.99 7.23
N TYR A 519 -28.41 5.60 8.42
CA TYR A 519 -28.90 6.95 8.67
C TYR A 519 -27.86 7.99 8.28
N THR A 520 -28.32 9.04 7.60
CA THR A 520 -27.50 10.20 7.25
C THR A 520 -28.36 11.47 7.20
N GLY A 521 -27.74 12.63 7.33
CA GLY A 521 -28.41 13.92 7.33
C GLY A 521 -29.13 14.23 8.64
N ASP A 522 -30.09 15.13 8.57
CA ASP A 522 -30.97 15.51 9.68
C ASP A 522 -32.40 15.54 9.16
N ILE A 523 -33.22 14.63 9.63
CA ILE A 523 -34.66 14.54 9.21
C ILE A 523 -35.51 15.71 9.72
N LEU A 524 -35.01 16.49 10.66
CA LEU A 524 -35.70 17.68 11.17
C LEU A 524 -35.26 18.98 10.45
N ASP A 525 -34.24 18.93 9.60
CA ASP A 525 -33.83 20.09 8.80
C ASP A 525 -34.77 20.20 7.57
N PRO A 526 -35.55 21.30 7.47
CA PRO A 526 -36.46 21.50 6.33
C PRO A 526 -35.74 21.70 4.99
N LYS A 527 -34.46 21.89 5.00
CA LYS A 527 -33.62 21.98 3.77
C LYS A 527 -33.16 20.61 3.26
N ASN A 528 -33.32 19.56 4.05
CA ASN A 528 -32.97 18.21 3.65
C ASN A 528 -34.05 17.63 2.76
N ASP A 529 -33.83 17.63 1.46
CA ASP A 529 -34.76 17.18 0.42
C ASP A 529 -34.62 15.72 0.03
N LYS A 530 -33.48 15.08 0.38
CA LYS A 530 -33.18 13.71 -0.01
C LYS A 530 -33.40 12.68 1.10
N PHE A 531 -32.81 12.88 2.26
CA PHE A 531 -32.83 11.92 3.37
C PHE A 531 -33.91 12.36 4.40
N THR A 532 -35.15 12.43 3.93
CA THR A 532 -36.29 12.87 4.71
C THR A 532 -36.84 11.75 5.60
N LEU A 533 -37.72 12.07 6.53
CA LEU A 533 -38.41 11.06 7.33
C LEU A 533 -39.15 10.04 6.43
N GLN A 534 -39.80 10.52 5.35
CA GLN A 534 -40.50 9.66 4.40
C GLN A 534 -39.57 8.69 3.68
N TYR A 535 -38.34 9.13 3.32
CA TYR A 535 -37.34 8.25 2.73
C TYR A 535 -37.05 7.02 3.59
N TYR A 536 -36.91 7.18 4.91
CA TYR A 536 -36.66 6.07 5.82
C TYR A 536 -37.88 5.16 5.99
N VAL A 537 -39.06 5.73 6.03
CA VAL A 537 -40.29 4.96 6.08
C VAL A 537 -40.50 4.12 4.83
N ASP A 538 -40.30 4.69 3.66
CA ASP A 538 -40.46 3.98 2.38
C ASP A 538 -39.46 2.82 2.24
N MET A 539 -38.20 3.06 2.64
CA MET A 539 -37.20 1.99 2.68
C MET A 539 -37.55 0.87 3.64
N ALA A 540 -38.01 1.20 4.84
CA ALA A 540 -38.41 0.20 5.84
C ALA A 540 -39.56 -0.67 5.33
N LYS A 541 -40.57 -0.07 4.69
CA LYS A 541 -41.67 -0.81 4.04
C LYS A 541 -41.19 -1.72 2.92
N GLU A 542 -40.22 -1.29 2.13
CA GLU A 542 -39.64 -2.11 1.06
C GLU A 542 -38.88 -3.31 1.62
N LEU A 543 -38.10 -3.10 2.69
CA LEU A 543 -37.35 -4.19 3.35
C LEU A 543 -38.30 -5.18 4.06
N GLU A 544 -39.40 -4.70 4.67
CA GLU A 544 -40.45 -5.54 5.23
C GLU A 544 -41.09 -6.45 4.15
N LYS A 545 -41.42 -5.90 2.98
CA LYS A 545 -41.96 -6.68 1.84
C LYS A 545 -41.00 -7.77 1.36
N ARG A 546 -39.71 -7.57 1.53
CA ARG A 546 -38.67 -8.53 1.17
C ARG A 546 -38.40 -9.60 2.22
N GLY A 547 -39.22 -9.64 3.28
CA GLY A 547 -39.18 -10.69 4.28
C GLY A 547 -38.20 -10.46 5.41
N ALA A 548 -37.75 -9.24 5.66
CA ALA A 548 -37.01 -8.92 6.87
C ALA A 548 -37.82 -9.30 8.13
N HIS A 549 -37.13 -9.71 9.19
CA HIS A 549 -37.74 -10.03 10.48
C HIS A 549 -37.66 -8.85 11.46
N MET A 550 -36.77 -7.87 11.20
CA MET A 550 -36.53 -6.67 11.97
C MET A 550 -35.95 -5.58 11.07
N ILE A 551 -36.29 -4.33 11.33
CA ILE A 551 -35.66 -3.17 10.68
C ILE A 551 -34.69 -2.52 11.65
N ALA A 552 -33.41 -2.40 11.23
CA ALA A 552 -32.43 -1.66 11.99
C ALA A 552 -32.16 -0.29 11.35
N ILE A 553 -31.99 0.72 12.17
CA ILE A 553 -31.48 2.04 11.78
C ILE A 553 -30.03 2.11 12.28
N LYS A 554 -29.10 2.28 11.34
CA LYS A 554 -27.67 2.34 11.64
C LYS A 554 -27.14 3.75 11.46
N ASP A 555 -26.92 4.42 12.58
CA ASP A 555 -26.24 5.72 12.64
C ASP A 555 -24.75 5.51 12.94
N MET A 556 -23.93 5.55 11.91
CA MET A 556 -22.49 5.27 12.02
C MET A 556 -21.66 6.43 12.60
N SER A 557 -22.27 7.59 12.85
CA SER A 557 -21.52 8.80 13.20
C SER A 557 -22.17 9.66 14.30
N GLY A 558 -23.20 9.14 14.97
CA GLY A 558 -23.88 9.88 16.02
C GLY A 558 -24.66 11.11 15.50
N LEU A 559 -25.18 11.02 14.26
CA LEU A 559 -25.91 12.12 13.62
C LEU A 559 -27.37 12.22 14.09
N LEU A 560 -27.95 11.10 14.50
CA LEU A 560 -29.36 11.04 14.92
C LEU A 560 -29.52 11.77 16.25
N LYS A 561 -30.14 12.94 16.20
CA LYS A 561 -30.39 13.79 17.37
C LYS A 561 -31.54 13.19 18.22
N PRO A 562 -31.63 13.47 19.53
CA PRO A 562 -32.65 12.91 20.40
C PRO A 562 -34.10 13.07 19.89
N TYR A 563 -34.48 14.27 19.49
CA TYR A 563 -35.84 14.51 18.96
C TYR A 563 -36.07 13.93 17.55
N ALA A 564 -34.99 13.87 16.74
CA ALA A 564 -35.05 13.20 15.45
C ALA A 564 -35.25 11.67 15.63
N GLY A 565 -34.53 11.07 16.61
CA GLY A 565 -34.71 9.67 16.99
C GLY A 565 -36.15 9.36 17.41
N LYS A 566 -36.73 10.20 18.27
CA LYS A 566 -38.14 10.08 18.67
C LYS A 566 -39.11 10.13 17.47
N ALA A 567 -38.91 11.12 16.57
CA ALA A 567 -39.74 11.28 15.38
C ALA A 567 -39.62 10.09 14.42
N LEU A 568 -38.40 9.62 14.18
CA LEU A 568 -38.14 8.50 13.29
C LEU A 568 -38.75 7.19 13.81
N VAL A 569 -38.49 6.87 15.09
CA VAL A 569 -39.06 5.66 15.72
C VAL A 569 -40.58 5.71 15.72
N THR A 570 -41.20 6.85 16.09
CA THR A 570 -42.65 7.01 16.07
C THR A 570 -43.24 6.75 14.67
N ALA A 571 -42.60 7.29 13.63
CA ALA A 571 -43.08 7.08 12.25
C ALA A 571 -42.91 5.61 11.82
N LEU A 572 -41.79 4.99 12.12
CA LEU A 572 -41.54 3.58 11.77
C LEU A 572 -42.52 2.64 12.50
N LYS A 573 -42.75 2.84 13.81
CA LYS A 573 -43.67 2.00 14.59
C LYS A 573 -45.13 2.13 14.11
N ASN A 574 -45.51 3.26 13.51
CA ASN A 574 -46.84 3.46 12.95
C ASN A 574 -47.01 2.87 11.55
N GLU A 575 -45.93 2.72 10.79
CA GLU A 575 -45.99 2.43 9.36
C GLU A 575 -45.45 1.03 8.99
N VAL A 576 -44.72 0.37 9.91
CA VAL A 576 -44.06 -0.93 9.69
C VAL A 576 -44.48 -1.90 10.79
N GLY A 577 -44.81 -3.13 10.41
CA GLY A 577 -45.27 -4.20 11.31
C GLY A 577 -44.14 -4.98 11.99
N LEU A 578 -42.88 -4.58 11.81
CA LEU A 578 -41.70 -5.27 12.34
C LEU A 578 -41.10 -4.55 13.55
N PRO A 579 -40.35 -5.25 14.41
CA PRO A 579 -39.56 -4.61 15.47
C PRO A 579 -38.55 -3.63 14.89
N ILE A 580 -38.24 -2.57 15.66
CA ILE A 580 -37.29 -1.52 15.29
C ILE A 580 -36.06 -1.63 16.20
N HIS A 581 -34.89 -1.71 15.60
CA HIS A 581 -33.59 -1.76 16.28
C HIS A 581 -32.77 -0.50 15.97
N LEU A 582 -32.27 0.18 17.00
CA LEU A 582 -31.38 1.35 16.79
C LEU A 582 -29.93 1.02 17.14
N HIS A 583 -29.06 1.31 16.18
CA HIS A 583 -27.61 1.30 16.36
C HIS A 583 -27.05 2.70 16.17
N THR A 584 -26.22 3.16 17.08
CA THR A 584 -25.51 4.44 16.93
C THR A 584 -24.10 4.37 17.56
N HIS A 585 -23.22 5.28 17.09
CA HIS A 585 -21.92 5.55 17.72
C HIS A 585 -22.02 6.84 18.53
N ASP A 586 -21.41 6.88 19.72
CA ASP A 586 -21.55 8.00 20.66
C ASP A 586 -20.52 9.11 20.45
N THR A 587 -20.21 9.42 19.19
CA THR A 587 -19.21 10.43 18.81
C THR A 587 -19.59 11.85 19.24
N THR A 588 -20.86 12.11 19.46
CA THR A 588 -21.40 13.41 19.89
C THR A 588 -21.75 13.49 21.36
N SER A 589 -21.59 12.37 22.10
CA SER A 589 -21.97 12.24 23.52
C SER A 589 -23.45 12.53 23.81
N ASN A 590 -24.33 12.44 22.81
CA ASN A 590 -25.76 12.69 22.91
C ASN A 590 -26.61 11.41 22.82
N GLN A 591 -25.97 10.28 22.60
CA GLN A 591 -26.69 9.10 22.12
C GLN A 591 -27.46 8.37 23.22
N ILE A 592 -27.06 8.51 24.49
CA ILE A 592 -27.90 8.07 25.61
C ILE A 592 -29.25 8.85 25.62
N ALA A 593 -29.20 10.19 25.46
CA ALA A 593 -30.40 10.98 25.39
C ALA A 593 -31.29 10.61 24.17
N MET A 594 -30.65 10.29 23.04
CA MET A 594 -31.35 9.80 21.85
C MET A 594 -32.05 8.46 22.13
N TYR A 595 -31.39 7.51 22.79
CA TYR A 595 -31.98 6.22 23.15
C TYR A 595 -33.12 6.35 24.13
N LEU A 596 -33.05 7.26 25.13
CA LEU A 596 -34.16 7.52 26.03
C LEU A 596 -35.38 8.07 25.27
N MET A 597 -35.19 9.02 24.36
CA MET A 597 -36.28 9.54 23.52
C MET A 597 -36.85 8.48 22.57
N ALA A 598 -36.00 7.60 22.05
CA ALA A 598 -36.42 6.48 21.20
C ALA A 598 -37.18 5.42 22.00
N ALA A 599 -36.77 5.15 23.24
CA ALA A 599 -37.46 4.24 24.17
C ALA A 599 -38.89 4.72 24.49
N GLU A 600 -39.07 6.04 24.75
CA GLU A 600 -40.37 6.65 24.91
C GLU A 600 -41.24 6.53 23.63
N ALA A 601 -40.63 6.52 22.45
CA ALA A 601 -41.31 6.34 21.16
C ALA A 601 -41.60 4.88 20.83
N GLY A 602 -41.16 3.93 21.67
CA GLY A 602 -41.46 2.51 21.52
C GLY A 602 -40.43 1.72 20.68
N VAL A 603 -39.15 2.15 20.61
CA VAL A 603 -38.09 1.33 19.99
C VAL A 603 -37.99 0.01 20.74
N ASP A 604 -37.76 -1.08 20.01
CA ASP A 604 -37.78 -2.42 20.62
C ASP A 604 -36.38 -2.85 21.13
N VAL A 605 -35.33 -2.56 20.36
CA VAL A 605 -33.95 -2.96 20.69
C VAL A 605 -32.98 -1.79 20.45
N VAL A 606 -31.92 -1.69 21.26
CA VAL A 606 -30.84 -0.74 21.07
C VAL A 606 -29.47 -1.41 21.26
N ASP A 607 -28.47 -0.94 20.50
CA ASP A 607 -27.09 -1.38 20.63
C ASP A 607 -26.34 -0.60 21.70
N VAL A 608 -25.69 -1.29 22.61
CA VAL A 608 -24.88 -0.72 23.69
C VAL A 608 -23.58 -1.47 23.84
N ALA A 609 -22.61 -0.89 24.53
CA ALA A 609 -21.39 -1.57 24.95
C ALA A 609 -21.20 -1.41 26.45
N ILE A 610 -20.54 -2.39 27.08
CA ILE A 610 -20.17 -2.31 28.49
C ILE A 610 -19.33 -1.05 28.76
N SER A 611 -19.54 -0.37 29.88
CA SER A 611 -18.99 0.96 30.17
C SER A 611 -17.53 1.18 29.75
N PRO A 612 -16.56 0.32 30.08
CA PRO A 612 -15.18 0.53 29.70
C PRO A 612 -14.92 0.53 28.19
N LEU A 613 -15.80 -0.09 27.42
CA LEU A 613 -15.69 -0.18 25.95
C LEU A 613 -16.76 0.62 25.22
N SER A 614 -17.41 1.55 25.90
CA SER A 614 -18.45 2.42 25.37
C SER A 614 -17.95 3.86 25.08
N ALA A 615 -18.85 4.68 24.55
CA ALA A 615 -18.66 6.10 24.23
C ALA A 615 -17.61 6.39 23.14
N LEU A 616 -17.37 7.66 22.85
CA LEU A 616 -16.46 8.12 21.79
C LEU A 616 -16.87 7.53 20.43
N THR A 617 -15.99 6.76 19.80
CA THR A 617 -16.26 6.09 18.52
C THR A 617 -16.99 4.76 18.67
N SER A 618 -17.27 4.31 19.89
CA SER A 618 -18.06 3.12 20.21
C SER A 618 -19.54 3.45 20.43
N GLN A 619 -20.31 2.45 20.87
CA GLN A 619 -21.72 2.58 21.19
C GLN A 619 -21.93 3.26 22.55
N PRO A 620 -23.15 3.73 22.86
CA PRO A 620 -23.51 4.23 24.18
C PRO A 620 -23.27 3.23 25.31
N SER A 621 -23.03 3.74 26.51
CA SER A 621 -22.77 2.89 27.69
C SER A 621 -23.99 2.10 28.12
N MET A 622 -23.85 0.76 28.18
CA MET A 622 -24.86 -0.14 28.71
C MET A 622 -25.23 0.22 30.13
N ASN A 623 -24.25 0.37 31.02
CA ASN A 623 -24.47 0.68 32.42
C ASN A 623 -25.24 2.01 32.60
N ALA A 624 -24.89 3.03 31.80
CA ALA A 624 -25.57 4.33 31.88
C ALA A 624 -27.03 4.24 31.43
N LEU A 625 -27.31 3.50 30.36
CA LEU A 625 -28.67 3.30 29.85
C LEU A 625 -29.52 2.50 30.84
N VAL A 626 -28.98 1.39 31.37
CA VAL A 626 -29.69 0.55 32.36
C VAL A 626 -30.02 1.37 33.62
N ALA A 627 -29.04 2.14 34.13
CA ALA A 627 -29.26 3.01 35.28
C ALA A 627 -30.33 4.10 35.01
N ALA A 628 -30.35 4.68 33.82
CA ALA A 628 -31.31 5.72 33.45
C ALA A 628 -32.75 5.19 33.32
N LEU A 629 -32.91 3.92 32.92
CA LEU A 629 -34.24 3.30 32.72
C LEU A 629 -34.71 2.52 33.94
N GLN A 630 -33.89 2.33 34.97
CA GLN A 630 -34.25 1.57 36.18
C GLN A 630 -35.51 2.13 36.81
N GLY A 631 -36.52 1.26 37.01
CA GLY A 631 -37.82 1.63 37.58
C GLY A 631 -38.74 2.44 36.66
N GLN A 632 -38.40 2.63 35.39
CA GLN A 632 -39.24 3.25 34.37
C GLN A 632 -40.06 2.19 33.60
N GLU A 633 -41.03 2.64 32.80
CA GLU A 633 -41.87 1.73 31.99
C GLU A 633 -41.06 0.84 31.04
N ARG A 634 -39.94 1.35 30.54
CA ARG A 634 -39.03 0.67 29.61
C ARG A 634 -37.78 0.11 30.30
N ASP A 635 -37.87 -0.20 31.60
CA ASP A 635 -36.78 -0.82 32.35
C ASP A 635 -36.25 -2.09 31.65
N THR A 636 -34.96 -2.19 31.45
CA THR A 636 -34.32 -3.33 30.78
C THR A 636 -34.39 -4.61 31.61
N GLY A 637 -34.53 -4.49 32.93
CA GLY A 637 -34.48 -5.62 33.89
C GLY A 637 -33.10 -6.16 34.17
N LEU A 638 -32.03 -5.54 33.65
CA LEU A 638 -30.67 -5.95 33.92
C LEU A 638 -30.16 -5.45 35.27
N ASP A 639 -29.47 -6.28 36.01
CA ASP A 639 -28.93 -5.99 37.32
C ASP A 639 -27.60 -5.22 37.22
N LEU A 640 -27.56 -3.98 37.74
CA LEU A 640 -26.37 -3.11 37.72
C LEU A 640 -25.21 -3.68 38.52
N ASP A 641 -25.44 -4.36 39.63
CA ASP A 641 -24.36 -4.94 40.45
C ASP A 641 -23.69 -6.11 39.71
N ARG A 642 -24.48 -6.89 38.98
CA ARG A 642 -23.94 -7.94 38.10
C ARG A 642 -23.21 -7.36 36.90
N LEU A 643 -23.73 -6.30 36.30
CA LEU A 643 -23.04 -5.58 35.22
C LEU A 643 -21.71 -4.98 35.66
N GLN A 644 -21.57 -4.57 36.93
CA GLN A 644 -20.30 -4.08 37.47
C GLN A 644 -19.20 -5.14 37.44
N GLN A 645 -19.53 -6.41 37.58
CA GLN A 645 -18.56 -7.50 37.47
C GLN A 645 -17.99 -7.63 36.06
N LEU A 646 -18.84 -7.46 35.01
CA LEU A 646 -18.36 -7.39 33.65
C LEU A 646 -17.55 -6.13 33.40
N THR A 647 -17.95 -5.00 33.97
CA THR A 647 -17.27 -3.72 33.86
C THR A 647 -15.83 -3.82 34.35
N ASP A 648 -15.60 -4.38 35.51
CA ASP A 648 -14.28 -4.53 36.12
C ASP A 648 -13.37 -5.39 35.23
N TYR A 649 -13.91 -6.48 34.69
CA TYR A 649 -13.17 -7.34 33.76
C TYR A 649 -12.77 -6.60 32.49
N TRP A 650 -13.73 -5.95 31.85
CA TRP A 650 -13.48 -5.29 30.55
C TRP A 650 -12.63 -4.01 30.69
N GLU A 651 -12.64 -3.35 31.87
CA GLU A 651 -11.73 -2.24 32.16
C GLU A 651 -10.26 -2.71 32.11
N ASP A 652 -9.96 -3.82 32.78
CA ASP A 652 -8.61 -4.37 32.76
C ASP A 652 -8.20 -4.91 31.39
N VAL A 653 -9.14 -5.49 30.64
CA VAL A 653 -8.90 -5.87 29.24
C VAL A 653 -8.56 -4.63 28.42
N ARG A 654 -9.35 -3.54 28.50
CA ARG A 654 -9.05 -2.29 27.78
C ARG A 654 -7.67 -1.75 28.11
N ARG A 655 -7.26 -1.73 29.36
CA ARG A 655 -5.93 -1.28 29.82
C ARG A 655 -4.78 -2.05 29.15
N ARG A 656 -4.95 -3.34 28.84
CA ARG A 656 -3.94 -4.15 28.14
C ARG A 656 -3.80 -3.73 26.68
N TYR A 657 -4.87 -3.27 26.09
CA TYR A 657 -4.91 -2.83 24.69
C TYR A 657 -4.66 -1.32 24.53
N LYS A 658 -4.21 -0.62 25.57
CA LYS A 658 -3.95 0.83 25.56
C LYS A 658 -3.15 1.32 24.34
N ARG A 659 -2.25 0.52 23.80
CA ARG A 659 -1.45 0.87 22.60
C ARG A 659 -2.29 0.99 21.34
N PHE A 660 -3.46 0.45 21.33
CA PHE A 660 -4.40 0.44 20.21
C PHE A 660 -5.63 1.29 20.47
N ASP A 661 -5.73 1.87 21.67
CA ASP A 661 -6.88 2.66 22.08
C ASP A 661 -6.89 4.01 21.31
N ALA A 662 -7.94 4.22 20.52
CA ALA A 662 -8.12 5.44 19.72
C ALA A 662 -8.76 6.59 20.52
N GLY A 663 -9.21 6.31 21.74
CA GLY A 663 -9.92 7.27 22.60
C GLY A 663 -9.03 7.96 23.63
N LEU A 664 -7.73 7.81 23.58
CA LEU A 664 -6.78 8.40 24.54
C LEU A 664 -5.83 9.38 23.87
#